data_9e89874ae88ab414f93f117cb1b104dc
#
_entry.id   9e89874ae88ab414f93f117cb1b104dc
#
_cell.length_a   1.000
_cell.length_b   1.000
_cell.length_c   1.000
_cell.angle_alpha   90.00
_cell.angle_beta   90.00
_cell.angle_gamma   90.00
#
_symmetry.space_group_name_H-M   'P 1'
#
loop_
_entity.id
_entity.type
_entity.pdbx_description
1 polymer ?
#
loop_
_entity_poly.entity_id
_entity_poly.type
_entity_poly.pdbx_seq_one_letter_code
_entity_poly.pdbx_strand_id
1 'polypeptide(L)'
;MSSMQRIQLILFFMPVAGAHYYSLDRGLLSVFFAFVSVSLIVLTSTALISRIEQGTVRNTIGFVLIYLLSFYYASQFLSYYLQGSYFNQQYLFHFNLTTLRESLAAYYSLMFLIVSWTVCVLFAFYYFRDRLPRSNYSLPALTGLLVLALMLDPGLRSSVVAMANSVLTPRIDSLDAIAWEELDLEQDALTNTQFTATAGKNLLFVFLEGFEATYTDENLFPGLTPNLQALNEEGWQLDNMQQVEGSGWTMAGMVSSLCGTPLLYESSFGGNEVLFSRLLDKATCLPDVLNSAGYQQIFMGGAALSFASKGSFLREHGFDTTLGRHELVGEIEDPNYVTGWGLYDDSLFSQALKQFASLAASEQPFNLTLLTVDTHHPIGEPSASCSEYDQIDNSILHAVHCTDYLLGEFLDQIKAHPAYEDTVVILVSDHLAMRNNAFPLFPEGYQRRLYFNVLNSSVAAEQEIFATPLDISPTVLQLLGVQHDVAFLTGLNLLNTPMKDAVRDIYDPNRLEAIRYINSNHLSTVEENIPFSLNRQALDDMEFSEDIANIRYNGGQLQFDAATGDTYFMLPALAGTQFNDAMLYLTIKNDEKLNAAAYFETELGQGYSEENSVQRYIEVGLNRIVFELKGVATGSRIRIDLGHLPGRYSIRELEIRAQ
;
A
#
# COMPACT_ATOMS: atom_id res chain seq x y z
N MET A 1 35.23 20.35 23.27
CA MET A 1 34.56 19.08 22.93
C MET A 1 35.55 17.93 23.10
N SER A 2 35.18 16.90 23.81
CA SER A 2 35.95 15.64 23.87
C SER A 2 35.95 14.93 22.50
N SER A 3 36.90 14.03 22.27
CA SER A 3 36.94 13.23 21.02
C SER A 3 35.65 12.46 20.81
N MET A 4 35.03 11.94 21.88
CA MET A 4 33.74 11.26 21.84
C MET A 4 32.62 12.19 21.33
N GLN A 5 32.51 13.40 21.89
CA GLN A 5 31.47 14.33 21.47
C GLN A 5 31.57 14.71 20.00
N ARG A 6 32.79 14.85 19.47
CA ARG A 6 33.00 15.11 18.04
C ARG A 6 32.57 13.93 17.16
N ILE A 7 32.95 12.70 17.55
CA ILE A 7 32.59 11.50 16.80
C ILE A 7 31.08 11.26 16.83
N GLN A 8 30.45 11.37 17.99
CA GLN A 8 28.99 11.22 18.11
C GLN A 8 28.25 12.29 17.31
N LEU A 9 28.72 13.56 17.35
CA LEU A 9 28.13 14.62 16.55
C LEU A 9 28.12 14.27 15.06
N ILE A 10 29.27 13.81 14.55
CA ILE A 10 29.36 13.36 13.15
C ILE A 10 28.43 12.18 12.88
N LEU A 11 28.46 11.15 13.73
CA LEU A 11 27.64 9.94 13.53
C LEU A 11 26.14 10.25 13.59
N PHE A 12 25.69 11.07 14.54
CA PHE A 12 24.26 11.43 14.63
C PHE A 12 23.82 12.40 13.54
N PHE A 13 24.72 13.20 12.99
CA PHE A 13 24.37 14.07 11.88
C PHE A 13 24.23 13.32 10.55
N MET A 14 24.87 12.17 10.38
CA MET A 14 24.80 11.39 9.13
C MET A 14 23.37 11.03 8.71
N PRO A 15 22.51 10.43 9.57
CA PRO A 15 21.12 10.13 9.20
C PRO A 15 20.30 11.41 8.90
N VAL A 16 20.55 12.48 9.66
CA VAL A 16 19.88 13.77 9.48
C VAL A 16 20.28 14.38 8.14
N ALA A 17 21.56 14.39 7.81
CA ALA A 17 22.06 14.83 6.51
C ALA A 17 21.50 13.96 5.37
N GLY A 18 21.43 12.65 5.58
CA GLY A 18 20.78 11.72 4.67
C GLY A 18 19.31 12.05 4.46
N ALA A 19 18.54 12.25 5.52
CA ALA A 19 17.14 12.65 5.44
C ALA A 19 16.96 13.97 4.64
N HIS A 20 17.78 14.98 4.91
CA HIS A 20 17.76 16.21 4.13
C HIS A 20 18.22 16.05 2.67
N TYR A 21 19.22 15.21 2.42
CA TYR A 21 19.62 14.87 1.05
C TYR A 21 18.49 14.24 0.26
N TYR A 22 17.71 13.44 0.94
CA TYR A 22 16.56 12.77 0.37
C TYR A 22 15.25 13.59 0.42
N SER A 23 15.18 14.70 1.11
CA SER A 23 14.05 15.62 1.10
C SER A 23 14.00 16.42 -0.21
N LEU A 24 12.81 16.70 -0.72
CA LEU A 24 12.61 17.63 -1.83
C LEU A 24 12.83 19.08 -1.39
N ASP A 25 12.53 19.38 -0.13
CA ASP A 25 12.86 20.67 0.51
C ASP A 25 14.30 20.63 1.06
N ARG A 26 15.25 20.98 0.22
CA ARG A 26 16.69 21.01 0.53
C ARG A 26 17.16 22.36 1.08
N GLY A 27 16.26 23.13 1.63
CA GLY A 27 16.54 24.47 2.11
C GLY A 27 17.76 24.52 3.07
N LEU A 28 18.76 25.34 2.76
CA LEU A 28 19.97 25.52 3.58
C LEU A 28 19.64 25.86 5.04
N LEU A 29 18.51 26.54 5.27
CA LEU A 29 18.05 26.91 6.60
C LEU A 29 17.62 25.69 7.42
N SER A 30 16.91 24.75 6.81
CA SER A 30 16.49 23.49 7.45
C SER A 30 17.70 22.63 7.84
N VAL A 31 18.68 22.51 6.94
CA VAL A 31 19.95 21.80 7.21
C VAL A 31 20.71 22.48 8.36
N PHE A 32 20.75 23.80 8.39
CA PHE A 32 21.40 24.56 9.46
C PHE A 32 20.74 24.30 10.82
N PHE A 33 19.40 24.39 10.91
CA PHE A 33 18.68 24.11 12.15
C PHE A 33 18.84 22.66 12.60
N ALA A 34 18.78 21.70 11.67
CA ALA A 34 19.04 20.30 11.95
C ALA A 34 20.45 20.09 12.51
N PHE A 35 21.48 20.71 11.92
CA PHE A 35 22.85 20.63 12.42
C PHE A 35 22.98 21.23 13.82
N VAL A 36 22.38 22.40 14.07
CA VAL A 36 22.39 23.04 15.37
C VAL A 36 21.69 22.20 16.43
N SER A 37 20.49 21.64 16.12
CA SER A 37 19.73 20.80 17.05
C SER A 37 20.50 19.54 17.42
N VAL A 38 20.98 18.77 16.44
CA VAL A 38 21.79 17.55 16.68
C VAL A 38 23.03 17.87 17.53
N SER A 39 23.72 18.98 17.21
CA SER A 39 24.89 19.41 17.98
C SER A 39 24.56 19.68 19.44
N LEU A 40 23.49 20.43 19.70
CA LEU A 40 23.03 20.72 21.06
C LEU A 40 22.54 19.46 21.78
N ILE A 41 21.77 18.58 21.13
CA ILE A 41 21.29 17.31 21.72
C ILE A 41 22.47 16.44 22.14
N VAL A 42 23.46 16.22 21.27
CA VAL A 42 24.64 15.40 21.60
C VAL A 42 25.45 16.03 22.73
N LEU A 43 25.70 17.35 22.69
CA LEU A 43 26.50 18.02 23.69
C LEU A 43 25.82 18.08 25.08
N THR A 44 24.51 18.38 25.12
CA THR A 44 23.78 18.45 26.37
C THR A 44 23.54 17.06 26.97
N SER A 45 23.19 16.05 26.16
CA SER A 45 23.02 14.67 26.61
C SER A 45 24.31 14.11 27.21
N THR A 46 25.44 14.29 26.52
CA THR A 46 26.74 13.84 27.05
C THR A 46 27.17 14.60 28.31
N ALA A 47 26.84 15.89 28.40
CA ALA A 47 27.10 16.70 29.60
C ALA A 47 26.24 16.24 30.78
N LEU A 48 24.97 15.93 30.59
CA LEU A 48 24.07 15.37 31.60
C LEU A 48 24.56 14.00 32.10
N ILE A 49 24.88 13.08 31.20
CA ILE A 49 25.43 11.76 31.52
C ILE A 49 26.71 11.88 32.35
N SER A 50 27.60 12.83 32.02
CA SER A 50 28.89 13.02 32.70
C SER A 50 28.75 13.40 34.17
N ARG A 51 27.60 13.87 34.62
CA ARG A 51 27.32 14.28 36.01
C ARG A 51 26.94 13.13 36.93
N ILE A 52 26.60 11.98 36.38
CA ILE A 52 26.23 10.80 37.13
C ILE A 52 27.50 10.21 37.78
N GLU A 53 27.54 10.17 39.11
CA GLU A 53 28.74 9.77 39.84
C GLU A 53 28.98 8.26 39.84
N GLN A 54 27.91 7.47 39.96
CA GLN A 54 28.02 6.01 39.93
C GLN A 54 28.32 5.53 38.51
N GLY A 55 29.49 4.96 38.28
CA GLY A 55 29.98 4.55 36.98
C GLY A 55 29.06 3.56 36.24
N THR A 56 28.50 2.58 36.94
CA THR A 56 27.56 1.60 36.38
C THR A 56 26.26 2.29 35.93
N VAL A 57 25.64 3.09 36.84
CA VAL A 57 24.39 3.82 36.53
C VAL A 57 24.60 4.80 35.37
N ARG A 58 25.71 5.55 35.39
CA ARG A 58 26.10 6.44 34.29
C ARG A 58 26.19 5.70 32.96
N ASN A 59 26.86 4.57 32.93
CA ASN A 59 27.07 3.80 31.71
C ASN A 59 25.76 3.20 31.19
N THR A 60 24.90 2.69 32.09
CA THR A 60 23.59 2.14 31.71
C THR A 60 22.66 3.23 31.16
N ILE A 61 22.50 4.34 31.88
CA ILE A 61 21.65 5.45 31.43
C ILE A 61 22.18 6.04 30.12
N GLY A 62 23.51 6.20 30.03
CA GLY A 62 24.14 6.70 28.82
C GLY A 62 23.92 5.77 27.63
N PHE A 63 24.06 4.45 27.82
CA PHE A 63 23.82 3.48 26.77
C PHE A 63 22.35 3.51 26.29
N VAL A 64 21.40 3.51 27.22
CA VAL A 64 19.97 3.58 26.89
C VAL A 64 19.63 4.87 26.16
N LEU A 65 20.12 6.03 26.63
CA LEU A 65 19.85 7.30 25.98
C LEU A 65 20.43 7.38 24.57
N ILE A 66 21.68 6.91 24.39
CA ILE A 66 22.33 6.90 23.07
C ILE A 66 21.61 5.93 22.12
N TYR A 67 21.15 4.77 22.62
CA TYR A 67 20.35 3.84 21.85
C TYR A 67 19.01 4.45 21.40
N LEU A 68 18.29 5.13 22.31
CA LEU A 68 17.02 5.80 21.99
C LEU A 68 17.21 6.94 20.96
N LEU A 69 18.27 7.73 21.10
CA LEU A 69 18.60 8.74 20.10
C LEU A 69 18.97 8.13 18.75
N SER A 70 19.69 7.01 18.74
CA SER A 70 20.00 6.29 17.51
C SER A 70 18.74 5.74 16.86
N PHE A 71 17.85 5.15 17.62
CA PHE A 71 16.57 4.66 17.13
C PHE A 71 15.71 5.80 16.56
N TYR A 72 15.65 6.94 17.26
CA TYR A 72 14.93 8.12 16.79
C TYR A 72 15.45 8.61 15.43
N TYR A 73 16.76 8.85 15.30
CA TYR A 73 17.32 9.35 14.04
C TYR A 73 17.27 8.30 12.91
N ALA A 74 17.39 7.02 13.22
CA ALA A 74 17.16 5.96 12.25
C ALA A 74 15.72 5.94 11.74
N SER A 75 14.74 6.08 12.63
CA SER A 75 13.31 6.15 12.26
C SER A 75 13.00 7.39 11.42
N GLN A 76 13.55 8.54 11.75
CA GLN A 76 13.40 9.75 10.94
C GLN A 76 14.01 9.58 9.54
N PHE A 77 15.19 8.99 9.47
CA PHE A 77 15.84 8.71 8.18
C PHE A 77 15.04 7.72 7.34
N LEU A 78 14.56 6.61 7.94
CA LEU A 78 13.73 5.64 7.25
C LEU A 78 12.42 6.25 6.76
N SER A 79 11.73 7.04 7.59
CA SER A 79 10.51 7.71 7.18
C SER A 79 10.75 8.62 5.97
N TYR A 80 11.81 9.43 5.99
CA TYR A 80 12.18 10.24 4.83
C TYR A 80 12.60 9.44 3.62
N TYR A 81 13.32 8.35 3.83
CA TYR A 81 13.76 7.50 2.72
C TYR A 81 12.58 6.81 2.03
N LEU A 82 11.60 6.35 2.80
CA LEU A 82 10.46 5.58 2.27
C LEU A 82 9.29 6.45 1.84
N GLN A 83 8.97 7.52 2.60
CA GLN A 83 7.75 8.31 2.40
C GLN A 83 8.01 9.77 1.98
N GLY A 84 9.25 10.22 2.01
CA GLY A 84 9.59 11.63 1.74
C GLY A 84 9.14 12.62 2.83
N SER A 85 8.68 12.14 3.99
CA SER A 85 8.19 12.95 5.11
C SER A 85 8.81 12.53 6.44
N TYR A 86 8.76 13.40 7.46
CA TYR A 86 9.12 13.04 8.83
C TYR A 86 8.19 11.98 9.39
N PHE A 87 8.69 11.26 10.40
CA PHE A 87 7.95 10.26 11.15
C PHE A 87 6.56 10.78 11.54
N ASN A 88 5.53 10.08 11.08
CA ASN A 88 4.13 10.43 11.24
C ASN A 88 3.27 9.19 11.54
N GLN A 89 1.97 9.38 11.61
CA GLN A 89 1.01 8.33 11.92
C GLN A 89 0.97 7.23 10.83
N GLN A 90 1.15 7.60 9.57
CA GLN A 90 1.21 6.64 8.44
C GLN A 90 2.39 5.68 8.59
N TYR A 91 3.56 6.16 9.04
CA TYR A 91 4.71 5.29 9.32
C TYR A 91 4.41 4.28 10.44
N LEU A 92 3.72 4.71 11.51
CA LEU A 92 3.29 3.81 12.60
C LEU A 92 2.28 2.77 12.13
N PHE A 93 1.39 3.13 11.23
CA PHE A 93 0.40 2.24 10.64
C PHE A 93 1.04 1.07 9.90
N HIS A 94 2.14 1.31 9.18
CA HIS A 94 2.90 0.27 8.47
C HIS A 94 3.90 -0.49 9.35
N PHE A 95 4.05 -0.14 10.64
CA PHE A 95 5.05 -0.75 11.51
C PHE A 95 4.55 -2.06 12.10
N ASN A 96 4.64 -3.15 11.34
CA ASN A 96 4.34 -4.51 11.78
C ASN A 96 5.44 -5.51 11.37
N LEU A 97 5.36 -6.76 11.87
CA LEU A 97 6.36 -7.79 11.62
C LEU A 97 6.47 -8.20 10.16
N THR A 98 5.38 -8.15 9.41
CA THR A 98 5.32 -8.51 8.00
C THR A 98 5.95 -7.44 7.13
N THR A 99 5.53 -6.19 7.30
CA THR A 99 6.13 -5.05 6.61
C THR A 99 7.63 -4.93 6.92
N LEU A 100 8.02 -5.21 8.19
CA LEU A 100 9.43 -5.23 8.56
C LEU A 100 10.20 -6.32 7.80
N ARG A 101 9.63 -7.52 7.61
CA ARG A 101 10.26 -8.62 6.86
C ARG A 101 10.38 -8.32 5.37
N GLU A 102 9.31 -7.82 4.77
CA GLU A 102 9.28 -7.41 3.36
C GLU A 102 10.29 -6.28 3.13
N SER A 103 10.32 -5.29 4.04
CA SER A 103 11.33 -4.22 4.02
C SER A 103 12.75 -4.76 4.19
N LEU A 104 12.97 -5.78 5.03
CA LEU A 104 14.28 -6.42 5.17
C LEU A 104 14.70 -7.16 3.89
N ALA A 105 13.78 -7.73 3.16
CA ALA A 105 14.06 -8.38 1.88
C ALA A 105 14.31 -7.36 0.76
N ALA A 106 13.44 -6.34 0.64
CA ALA A 106 13.54 -5.31 -0.40
C ALA A 106 14.69 -4.31 -0.15
N TYR A 107 14.98 -3.98 1.11
CA TYR A 107 15.94 -2.94 1.51
C TYR A 107 17.09 -3.48 2.37
N TYR A 108 17.55 -4.73 2.15
CA TYR A 108 18.56 -5.38 2.99
C TYR A 108 19.85 -4.56 3.15
N SER A 109 20.30 -3.87 2.11
CA SER A 109 21.49 -3.01 2.14
C SER A 109 21.31 -1.79 3.03
N LEU A 110 20.14 -1.15 2.98
CA LEU A 110 19.77 -0.02 3.82
C LEU A 110 19.66 -0.45 5.28
N MET A 111 19.00 -1.58 5.55
CA MET A 111 18.86 -2.12 6.91
C MET A 111 20.22 -2.51 7.50
N PHE A 112 21.11 -3.12 6.69
CA PHE A 112 22.49 -3.40 7.09
C PHE A 112 23.27 -2.12 7.45
N LEU A 113 23.08 -1.05 6.67
CA LEU A 113 23.72 0.24 6.91
C LEU A 113 23.24 0.87 8.23
N ILE A 114 21.93 0.84 8.52
CA ILE A 114 21.33 1.35 9.76
C ILE A 114 21.82 0.57 10.97
N VAL A 115 21.84 -0.77 10.90
CA VAL A 115 22.33 -1.62 11.98
C VAL A 115 23.81 -1.34 12.23
N SER A 116 24.64 -1.30 11.16
CA SER A 116 26.06 -0.99 11.25
C SER A 116 26.32 0.38 11.85
N TRP A 117 25.56 1.39 11.42
CA TRP A 117 25.63 2.73 11.99
C TRP A 117 25.27 2.75 13.49
N THR A 118 24.17 2.08 13.89
CA THR A 118 23.76 1.96 15.30
C THR A 118 24.87 1.32 16.13
N VAL A 119 25.45 0.22 15.64
CA VAL A 119 26.58 -0.45 16.30
C VAL A 119 27.78 0.49 16.44
N CYS A 120 28.13 1.24 15.41
CA CYS A 120 29.21 2.23 15.46
C CYS A 120 28.97 3.31 16.52
N VAL A 121 27.74 3.83 16.64
CA VAL A 121 27.37 4.84 17.65
C VAL A 121 27.50 4.27 19.06
N LEU A 122 26.98 3.06 19.31
CA LEU A 122 27.08 2.39 20.60
C LEU A 122 28.51 2.01 20.95
N PHE A 123 29.30 1.55 19.98
CA PHE A 123 30.72 1.27 20.17
C PHE A 123 31.51 2.55 20.49
N ALA A 124 31.26 3.65 19.80
CA ALA A 124 31.88 4.93 20.10
C ALA A 124 31.55 5.39 21.53
N PHE A 125 30.28 5.24 21.96
CA PHE A 125 29.91 5.53 23.35
C PHE A 125 30.65 4.60 24.34
N TYR A 126 30.63 3.30 24.12
CA TYR A 126 31.30 2.31 25.00
C TYR A 126 32.80 2.61 25.14
N TYR A 127 33.47 2.89 24.03
CA TYR A 127 34.93 3.11 24.01
C TYR A 127 35.34 4.42 24.70
N PHE A 128 34.55 5.49 24.56
CA PHE A 128 34.90 6.81 25.07
C PHE A 128 34.19 7.19 26.39
N ARG A 129 33.29 6.37 26.91
CA ARG A 129 32.46 6.69 28.09
C ARG A 129 33.24 7.15 29.32
N ASP A 130 34.42 6.56 29.55
CA ASP A 130 35.25 6.87 30.71
C ASP A 130 36.10 8.15 30.50
N ARG A 131 36.10 8.70 29.30
CA ARG A 131 36.80 9.94 28.94
C ARG A 131 35.88 11.15 28.87
N LEU A 132 34.64 11.03 29.32
CA LEU A 132 33.71 12.17 29.38
C LEU A 132 34.19 13.23 30.39
N PRO A 133 34.46 14.46 29.96
CA PRO A 133 34.77 15.53 30.90
C PRO A 133 33.55 15.84 31.76
N ARG A 134 33.72 15.94 33.08
CA ARG A 134 32.61 16.30 33.98
C ARG A 134 32.14 17.73 33.66
N SER A 135 30.83 17.84 33.44
CA SER A 135 30.24 19.16 33.13
C SER A 135 30.08 20.02 34.38
N ASN A 136 30.53 21.27 34.29
CA ASN A 136 30.40 22.30 35.35
C ASN A 136 29.13 23.15 35.21
N TYR A 137 28.35 22.98 34.12
CA TYR A 137 27.11 23.73 33.91
C TYR A 137 26.02 23.27 34.88
N SER A 138 25.15 24.18 35.32
CA SER A 138 24.06 23.86 36.22
C SER A 138 23.06 22.87 35.56
N LEU A 139 22.43 21.99 36.36
CA LEU A 139 21.45 21.03 35.84
C LEU A 139 20.29 21.75 35.11
N PRO A 140 19.68 22.84 35.66
CA PRO A 140 18.62 23.55 34.96
C PRO A 140 19.08 24.14 33.62
N ALA A 141 20.33 24.62 33.51
CA ALA A 141 20.85 25.14 32.26
C ALA A 141 21.01 24.04 31.20
N LEU A 142 21.50 22.84 31.58
CA LEU A 142 21.63 21.72 30.66
C LEU A 142 20.28 21.20 30.21
N THR A 143 19.29 21.06 31.13
CA THR A 143 17.94 20.63 30.76
C THR A 143 17.25 21.67 29.89
N GLY A 144 17.38 22.96 30.18
CA GLY A 144 16.84 24.02 29.34
C GLY A 144 17.43 24.03 27.93
N LEU A 145 18.75 23.81 27.80
CA LEU A 145 19.41 23.69 26.49
C LEU A 145 18.98 22.45 25.74
N LEU A 146 18.73 21.31 26.43
CA LEU A 146 18.23 20.09 25.80
C LEU A 146 16.81 20.31 25.27
N VAL A 147 15.94 20.91 26.07
CA VAL A 147 14.57 21.24 25.64
C VAL A 147 14.59 22.17 24.43
N LEU A 148 15.42 23.22 24.46
CA LEU A 148 15.58 24.12 23.32
C LEU A 148 16.09 23.36 22.07
N ALA A 149 17.06 22.47 22.25
CA ALA A 149 17.59 21.67 21.15
C ALA A 149 16.53 20.74 20.53
N LEU A 150 15.70 20.11 21.36
CA LEU A 150 14.59 19.28 20.90
C LEU A 150 13.52 20.11 20.16
N MET A 151 13.24 21.34 20.62
CA MET A 151 12.33 22.26 19.93
C MET A 151 12.88 22.75 18.58
N LEU A 152 14.19 22.83 18.43
CA LEU A 152 14.84 23.22 17.18
C LEU A 152 14.99 22.06 16.19
N ASP A 153 14.81 20.81 16.63
CA ASP A 153 14.90 19.63 15.76
C ASP A 153 13.70 19.59 14.81
N PRO A 154 13.91 19.71 13.49
CA PRO A 154 12.81 19.77 12.54
C PRO A 154 11.98 18.47 12.53
N GLY A 155 12.64 17.31 12.66
CA GLY A 155 11.98 16.01 12.70
C GLY A 155 11.09 15.85 13.93
N LEU A 156 11.64 16.17 15.12
CA LEU A 156 10.88 16.08 16.36
C LEU A 156 9.70 17.07 16.36
N ARG A 157 9.95 18.31 15.89
CA ARG A 157 8.89 19.33 15.80
C ARG A 157 7.76 18.86 14.90
N SER A 158 8.07 18.37 13.70
CA SER A 158 7.07 17.85 12.76
C SER A 158 6.32 16.64 13.34
N SER A 159 7.05 15.66 13.91
CA SER A 159 6.43 14.47 14.53
C SER A 159 5.56 14.85 15.74
N VAL A 160 6.01 15.79 16.59
CA VAL A 160 5.22 16.27 17.73
C VAL A 160 3.99 17.04 17.27
N VAL A 161 4.09 17.86 16.23
CA VAL A 161 2.95 18.57 15.67
C VAL A 161 1.94 17.56 15.08
N ALA A 162 2.40 16.58 14.30
CA ALA A 162 1.54 15.54 13.77
C ALA A 162 0.83 14.74 14.88
N MET A 163 1.57 14.33 15.92
CA MET A 163 0.99 13.65 17.08
C MET A 163 0.09 14.57 17.93
N ALA A 164 0.46 15.85 18.09
CA ALA A 164 -0.36 16.81 18.82
C ALA A 164 -1.68 17.08 18.07
N ASN A 165 -1.63 17.21 16.77
CA ASN A 165 -2.84 17.36 15.96
C ASN A 165 -3.77 16.16 16.14
N SER A 166 -3.22 14.92 16.13
CA SER A 166 -4.04 13.71 16.36
C SER A 166 -4.63 13.59 17.78
N VAL A 167 -4.02 14.27 18.78
CA VAL A 167 -4.50 14.26 20.18
C VAL A 167 -5.35 15.50 20.51
N LEU A 168 -5.03 16.65 19.92
CA LEU A 168 -5.69 17.93 20.17
C LEU A 168 -6.88 18.20 19.25
N THR A 169 -6.95 17.54 18.09
CA THR A 169 -8.16 17.56 17.28
C THR A 169 -9.29 16.95 18.11
N PRO A 170 -10.42 17.64 18.29
CA PRO A 170 -11.55 17.10 19.01
C PRO A 170 -11.94 15.75 18.39
N ARG A 171 -11.98 14.70 19.20
CA ARG A 171 -12.47 13.41 18.72
C ARG A 171 -13.96 13.52 18.43
N ILE A 172 -14.34 13.04 17.28
CA ILE A 172 -15.75 12.86 16.93
C ILE A 172 -16.16 11.50 17.48
N ASP A 173 -17.20 11.49 18.30
CA ASP A 173 -17.74 10.30 18.97
C ASP A 173 -19.17 9.95 18.55
N SER A 174 -19.77 10.78 17.71
CA SER A 174 -21.11 10.56 17.15
C SER A 174 -21.30 11.28 15.81
N LEU A 175 -22.20 10.77 14.96
CA LEU A 175 -22.57 11.43 13.69
C LEU A 175 -23.18 12.83 13.92
N ASP A 176 -23.88 13.02 15.04
CA ASP A 176 -24.51 14.32 15.37
C ASP A 176 -23.47 15.42 15.66
N ALA A 177 -22.23 15.05 15.96
CA ALA A 177 -21.13 15.99 16.19
C ALA A 177 -20.46 16.45 14.89
N ILE A 178 -20.85 15.90 13.73
CA ILE A 178 -20.26 16.22 12.43
C ILE A 178 -20.96 17.43 11.82
N ALA A 179 -20.19 18.46 11.50
CA ALA A 179 -20.66 19.63 10.76
C ALA A 179 -20.62 19.36 9.25
N TRP A 180 -21.53 18.55 8.75
CA TRP A 180 -21.54 17.98 7.39
C TRP A 180 -21.30 19.01 6.28
N GLU A 181 -22.13 20.09 6.26
CA GLU A 181 -22.02 21.14 5.25
C GLU A 181 -20.72 21.95 5.37
N GLU A 182 -20.26 22.24 6.61
CA GLU A 182 -19.04 23.03 6.85
C GLU A 182 -17.76 22.26 6.46
N LEU A 183 -17.83 20.92 6.54
CA LEU A 183 -16.73 20.02 6.23
C LEU A 183 -16.78 19.45 4.81
N ASP A 184 -17.74 19.89 3.98
CA ASP A 184 -17.98 19.36 2.63
C ASP A 184 -18.09 17.82 2.61
N LEU A 185 -18.90 17.25 3.51
CA LEU A 185 -19.16 15.83 3.62
C LEU A 185 -20.62 15.52 3.28
N GLU A 186 -20.83 14.47 2.48
CA GLU A 186 -22.15 14.06 2.02
C GLU A 186 -22.73 12.98 2.94
N GLN A 187 -23.73 13.34 3.75
CA GLN A 187 -24.34 12.44 4.72
C GLN A 187 -25.11 11.29 4.05
N ASP A 188 -25.70 11.53 2.89
CA ASP A 188 -26.49 10.53 2.17
C ASP A 188 -25.63 9.33 1.73
N ALA A 189 -24.30 9.50 1.66
CA ALA A 189 -23.37 8.41 1.42
C ALA A 189 -23.45 7.27 2.46
N LEU A 190 -23.92 7.54 3.68
CA LEU A 190 -24.11 6.53 4.72
C LEU A 190 -25.42 5.74 4.57
N THR A 191 -26.32 6.18 3.70
CA THR A 191 -27.64 5.58 3.51
C THR A 191 -27.81 4.86 2.18
N ASN A 192 -26.74 4.74 1.39
CA ASN A 192 -26.68 4.02 0.10
C ASN A 192 -26.87 2.49 0.24
N THR A 193 -27.81 2.03 1.06
CA THR A 193 -28.04 0.59 1.26
C THR A 193 -28.87 -0.04 0.14
N GLN A 194 -29.62 0.77 -0.59
CA GLN A 194 -30.39 0.36 -1.77
C GLN A 194 -30.33 1.50 -2.78
N PHE A 195 -29.74 1.25 -3.92
CA PHE A 195 -29.65 2.21 -5.02
C PHE A 195 -29.95 1.53 -6.35
N THR A 196 -30.26 2.33 -7.35
CA THR A 196 -30.49 1.86 -8.71
C THR A 196 -29.42 2.41 -9.63
N ALA A 197 -28.98 1.58 -10.55
CA ALA A 197 -28.06 2.02 -11.60
C ALA A 197 -28.45 1.41 -12.95
N THR A 198 -28.23 2.16 -14.03
CA THR A 198 -28.39 1.69 -15.41
C THR A 198 -27.09 1.83 -16.16
N ALA A 199 -26.78 0.81 -16.96
CA ALA A 199 -25.52 0.75 -17.69
C ALA A 199 -25.34 1.90 -18.68
N GLY A 200 -24.10 2.29 -18.83
CA GLY A 200 -23.60 3.20 -19.84
C GLY A 200 -22.56 2.49 -20.73
N LYS A 201 -21.48 3.21 -21.06
CA LYS A 201 -20.35 2.67 -21.86
C LYS A 201 -19.50 1.70 -21.04
N ASN A 202 -18.69 0.89 -21.71
CA ASN A 202 -17.65 0.09 -21.10
C ASN A 202 -16.56 0.95 -20.47
N LEU A 203 -15.84 0.38 -19.49
CA LEU A 203 -14.74 1.02 -18.79
C LEU A 203 -13.44 0.20 -18.94
N LEU A 204 -12.39 0.84 -19.39
CA LEU A 204 -11.00 0.40 -19.20
C LEU A 204 -10.33 1.38 -18.23
N PHE A 205 -10.02 0.90 -17.03
CA PHE A 205 -9.44 1.72 -15.97
C PHE A 205 -8.01 1.27 -15.68
N VAL A 206 -7.02 2.11 -15.88
CA VAL A 206 -5.61 1.77 -15.69
C VAL A 206 -5.00 2.62 -14.58
N PHE A 207 -4.69 1.99 -13.47
CA PHE A 207 -3.84 2.54 -12.43
C PHE A 207 -2.38 2.39 -12.83
N LEU A 208 -1.65 3.50 -12.84
CA LEU A 208 -0.21 3.57 -13.09
C LEU A 208 0.51 3.62 -11.74
N GLU A 209 1.18 2.54 -11.37
CA GLU A 209 1.86 2.37 -10.08
C GLU A 209 2.92 3.44 -9.86
N GLY A 210 2.82 4.19 -8.75
CA GLY A 210 3.80 5.19 -8.36
C GLY A 210 4.16 6.19 -9.45
N PHE A 211 3.29 6.38 -10.43
CA PHE A 211 3.47 7.32 -11.54
C PHE A 211 2.99 8.72 -11.15
N GLU A 212 3.59 9.76 -11.68
CA GLU A 212 3.17 11.13 -11.44
C GLU A 212 3.37 12.03 -12.66
N ALA A 213 2.60 13.12 -12.73
CA ALA A 213 2.67 14.06 -13.84
C ALA A 213 4.06 14.68 -14.03
N THR A 214 4.93 14.67 -13.02
CA THR A 214 6.33 15.12 -13.13
C THR A 214 7.10 14.36 -14.21
N TYR A 215 6.79 13.09 -14.43
CA TYR A 215 7.44 12.27 -15.47
C TYR A 215 7.02 12.65 -16.91
N THR A 216 5.92 13.38 -17.06
CA THR A 216 5.49 13.89 -18.35
C THR A 216 6.00 15.33 -18.64
N ASP A 217 6.81 15.93 -17.76
CA ASP A 217 7.38 17.26 -17.97
C ASP A 217 8.61 17.18 -18.87
N GLU A 218 8.44 17.55 -20.15
CA GLU A 218 9.47 17.57 -21.18
C GLU A 218 10.68 18.46 -20.83
N ASN A 219 10.50 19.46 -19.96
CA ASN A 219 11.63 20.31 -19.53
C ASN A 219 12.52 19.59 -18.52
N LEU A 220 11.98 18.63 -17.77
CA LEU A 220 12.72 17.83 -16.81
C LEU A 220 13.24 16.53 -17.42
N PHE A 221 12.41 15.87 -18.23
CA PHE A 221 12.67 14.55 -18.79
C PHE A 221 12.32 14.49 -20.28
N PRO A 222 13.14 15.10 -21.14
CA PRO A 222 12.85 15.16 -22.59
C PRO A 222 12.69 13.77 -23.22
N GLY A 223 11.55 13.50 -23.86
CA GLY A 223 11.27 12.24 -24.54
C GLY A 223 11.13 11.03 -23.61
N LEU A 224 10.85 11.24 -22.32
CA LEU A 224 10.65 10.13 -21.36
C LEU A 224 9.34 9.40 -21.62
N THR A 225 8.26 10.13 -21.90
CA THR A 225 6.90 9.59 -22.03
C THR A 225 6.19 10.06 -23.30
N PRO A 226 6.74 9.73 -24.51
CA PRO A 226 6.21 10.23 -25.76
C PRO A 226 4.77 9.74 -26.06
N ASN A 227 4.39 8.53 -25.61
CA ASN A 227 3.04 8.02 -25.82
C ASN A 227 2.03 8.75 -24.93
N LEU A 228 2.33 8.96 -23.65
CA LEU A 228 1.47 9.74 -22.75
C LEU A 228 1.34 11.20 -23.21
N GLN A 229 2.40 11.80 -23.80
CA GLN A 229 2.31 13.13 -24.40
C GLN A 229 1.28 13.14 -25.55
N ALA A 230 1.33 12.16 -26.45
CA ALA A 230 0.36 12.03 -27.53
C ALA A 230 -1.07 11.81 -27.00
N LEU A 231 -1.22 10.99 -25.95
CA LEU A 231 -2.52 10.74 -25.30
C LEU A 231 -3.06 11.98 -24.58
N ASN A 232 -2.20 12.85 -24.07
CA ASN A 232 -2.61 14.13 -23.46
C ASN A 232 -3.20 15.10 -24.49
N GLU A 233 -2.70 15.07 -25.74
CA GLU A 233 -3.26 15.86 -26.84
C GLU A 233 -4.57 15.27 -27.36
N GLU A 234 -4.75 13.95 -27.28
CA GLU A 234 -5.94 13.22 -27.74
C GLU A 234 -7.08 13.26 -26.73
N GLY A 235 -6.77 13.15 -25.44
CA GLY A 235 -7.72 12.97 -24.35
C GLY A 235 -8.05 14.23 -23.58
N TRP A 236 -8.79 14.03 -22.49
CA TRP A 236 -9.02 15.05 -21.47
C TRP A 236 -8.08 14.82 -20.30
N GLN A 237 -7.09 15.70 -20.15
CA GLN A 237 -6.11 15.68 -19.06
C GLN A 237 -6.52 16.67 -17.96
N LEU A 238 -6.20 16.33 -16.71
CA LEU A 238 -6.27 17.24 -15.56
C LEU A 238 -4.85 17.66 -15.13
N ASP A 239 -4.58 18.97 -15.17
CA ASP A 239 -3.27 19.52 -14.84
C ASP A 239 -3.05 19.76 -13.35
N ASN A 240 -4.11 19.74 -12.53
CA ASN A 240 -4.05 20.08 -11.13
C ASN A 240 -4.69 19.01 -10.22
N MET A 241 -4.30 17.75 -10.42
CA MET A 241 -4.76 16.67 -9.57
C MET A 241 -3.83 16.47 -8.37
N GLN A 242 -4.33 16.70 -7.16
CA GLN A 242 -3.57 16.71 -5.91
C GLN A 242 -3.81 15.43 -5.12
N GLN A 243 -2.73 14.88 -4.55
CA GLN A 243 -2.83 13.78 -3.59
C GLN A 243 -3.36 14.29 -2.25
N VAL A 244 -4.29 13.54 -1.65
CA VAL A 244 -4.85 13.84 -0.32
C VAL A 244 -4.21 12.98 0.78
N GLU A 245 -4.34 13.39 2.05
CA GLU A 245 -3.99 12.53 3.17
C GLU A 245 -4.85 11.25 3.12
N GLY A 246 -4.24 10.08 3.32
CA GLY A 246 -4.92 8.80 3.20
C GLY A 246 -5.06 8.28 1.76
N SER A 247 -4.29 8.83 0.76
CA SER A 247 -4.22 8.30 -0.60
C SER A 247 -2.78 8.08 -1.11
N GLY A 248 -1.79 8.09 -0.22
CA GLY A 248 -0.37 8.16 -0.60
C GLY A 248 0.34 6.80 -0.75
N TRP A 249 -0.36 5.72 -1.03
CA TRP A 249 0.17 4.40 -1.35
C TRP A 249 -0.88 3.58 -2.09
N THR A 250 -0.50 2.54 -2.80
CA THR A 250 -1.33 1.81 -3.77
C THR A 250 -2.76 1.56 -3.31
N MET A 251 -2.94 0.85 -2.20
CA MET A 251 -4.29 0.52 -1.73
C MET A 251 -5.09 1.77 -1.34
N ALA A 252 -4.43 2.75 -0.71
CA ALA A 252 -5.08 4.00 -0.30
C ALA A 252 -5.49 4.85 -1.51
N GLY A 253 -4.68 4.89 -2.54
CA GLY A 253 -5.01 5.56 -3.80
C GLY A 253 -6.14 4.87 -4.54
N MET A 254 -6.13 3.54 -4.61
CA MET A 254 -7.23 2.75 -5.19
C MET A 254 -8.55 3.00 -4.44
N VAL A 255 -8.55 2.93 -3.11
CA VAL A 255 -9.73 3.23 -2.28
C VAL A 255 -10.24 4.65 -2.54
N SER A 256 -9.34 5.62 -2.53
CA SER A 256 -9.70 7.02 -2.77
C SER A 256 -10.37 7.20 -4.14
N SER A 257 -9.81 6.57 -5.17
CA SER A 257 -10.29 6.67 -6.55
C SER A 257 -11.59 5.89 -6.79
N LEU A 258 -11.75 4.74 -6.14
CA LEU A 258 -12.91 3.86 -6.35
C LEU A 258 -14.07 4.17 -5.41
N CYS A 259 -13.83 4.70 -4.20
CA CYS A 259 -14.88 4.90 -3.19
C CYS A 259 -15.16 6.38 -2.87
N GLY A 260 -14.40 7.33 -3.44
CA GLY A 260 -14.60 8.75 -3.17
C GLY A 260 -14.40 9.12 -1.69
N THR A 261 -13.54 8.37 -0.97
CA THR A 261 -13.14 8.63 0.42
C THR A 261 -11.70 8.24 0.65
N PRO A 262 -10.88 9.03 1.37
CA PRO A 262 -9.50 8.68 1.65
C PRO A 262 -9.45 7.54 2.68
N LEU A 263 -8.40 6.70 2.58
CA LEU A 263 -8.18 5.60 3.50
C LEU A 263 -7.65 6.11 4.86
N LEU A 264 -8.56 6.58 5.69
CA LEU A 264 -8.29 7.08 7.03
C LEU A 264 -9.06 6.23 8.06
N TYR A 265 -8.36 5.74 9.08
CA TYR A 265 -8.93 4.93 10.15
C TYR A 265 -8.46 5.42 11.52
N GLU A 266 -9.25 5.14 12.56
CA GLU A 266 -8.82 5.21 13.94
C GLU A 266 -7.72 4.16 14.15
N SER A 267 -6.47 4.58 14.01
CA SER A 267 -5.36 3.64 13.92
C SER A 267 -4.98 3.03 15.25
N SER A 268 -4.84 1.72 15.26
CA SER A 268 -3.93 1.01 16.12
C SER A 268 -2.56 0.84 15.45
N PHE A 269 -1.51 0.80 16.25
CA PHE A 269 -0.14 0.48 15.83
C PHE A 269 -0.14 -0.86 15.06
N GLY A 270 0.41 -0.87 13.85
CA GLY A 270 0.42 -2.07 13.00
C GLY A 270 -0.90 -2.39 12.32
N GLY A 271 -1.79 -1.41 12.16
CA GLY A 271 -3.17 -1.60 11.70
C GLY A 271 -3.37 -2.16 10.29
N ASN A 272 -2.36 -2.17 9.43
CA ASN A 272 -2.50 -2.65 8.06
C ASN A 272 -2.69 -4.18 7.92
N GLU A 273 -2.50 -4.98 8.98
CA GLU A 273 -2.77 -6.42 8.96
C GLU A 273 -4.18 -6.79 9.49
N VAL A 274 -4.69 -6.02 10.45
CA VAL A 274 -5.91 -6.37 11.18
C VAL A 274 -7.17 -5.69 10.61
N LEU A 275 -7.01 -4.52 9.97
CA LEU A 275 -8.14 -3.70 9.53
C LEU A 275 -8.75 -4.11 8.18
N PHE A 276 -8.11 -5.01 7.42
CA PHE A 276 -8.47 -5.20 6.01
C PHE A 276 -9.39 -6.38 5.71
N SER A 277 -9.93 -7.07 6.71
CA SER A 277 -10.86 -8.17 6.42
C SER A 277 -12.21 -7.69 5.88
N ARG A 278 -12.61 -6.46 6.20
CA ARG A 278 -13.83 -5.80 5.71
C ARG A 278 -13.64 -4.30 5.59
N LEU A 279 -12.69 -3.92 4.74
CA LEU A 279 -12.33 -2.54 4.49
C LEU A 279 -13.44 -1.83 3.73
N LEU A 280 -14.11 -0.89 4.37
CA LEU A 280 -15.18 -0.09 3.75
C LEU A 280 -16.33 -0.93 3.16
N ASP A 281 -16.56 -2.15 3.66
CA ASP A 281 -17.55 -3.10 3.15
C ASP A 281 -18.99 -2.57 3.15
N LYS A 282 -19.23 -1.43 3.82
CA LYS A 282 -20.51 -0.71 3.81
C LYS A 282 -20.49 0.57 2.97
N ALA A 283 -19.33 0.95 2.45
CA ALA A 283 -19.22 2.07 1.53
C ALA A 283 -19.77 1.65 0.15
N THR A 284 -20.37 2.58 -0.56
CA THR A 284 -20.70 2.37 -1.97
C THR A 284 -19.57 2.94 -2.83
N CYS A 285 -18.87 2.07 -3.54
CA CYS A 285 -17.77 2.41 -4.41
C CYS A 285 -18.19 2.35 -5.89
N LEU A 286 -17.38 2.87 -6.80
CA LEU A 286 -17.64 2.80 -8.25
C LEU A 286 -17.94 1.38 -8.73
N PRO A 287 -17.19 0.34 -8.32
CA PRO A 287 -17.49 -1.02 -8.78
C PRO A 287 -18.84 -1.55 -8.27
N ASP A 288 -19.31 -1.13 -7.08
CA ASP A 288 -20.64 -1.51 -6.58
C ASP A 288 -21.76 -0.96 -7.48
N VAL A 289 -21.60 0.30 -7.90
CA VAL A 289 -22.55 0.94 -8.82
C VAL A 289 -22.56 0.24 -10.17
N LEU A 290 -21.37 -0.07 -10.70
CA LEU A 290 -21.23 -0.81 -11.96
C LEU A 290 -21.81 -2.23 -11.86
N ASN A 291 -21.59 -2.93 -10.75
CA ASN A 291 -22.19 -4.25 -10.50
C ASN A 291 -23.72 -4.16 -10.49
N SER A 292 -24.30 -3.17 -9.77
CA SER A 292 -25.74 -2.94 -9.78
C SER A 292 -26.30 -2.62 -11.17
N ALA A 293 -25.49 -1.97 -12.02
CA ALA A 293 -25.82 -1.68 -13.42
C ALA A 293 -25.63 -2.90 -14.36
N GLY A 294 -25.19 -4.05 -13.86
CA GLY A 294 -25.02 -5.28 -14.63
C GLY A 294 -23.72 -5.38 -15.43
N TYR A 295 -22.67 -4.63 -15.04
CA TYR A 295 -21.36 -4.78 -15.65
C TYR A 295 -20.69 -6.09 -15.24
N GLN A 296 -19.98 -6.70 -16.18
CA GLN A 296 -19.00 -7.73 -15.89
C GLN A 296 -17.67 -7.05 -15.52
N GLN A 297 -17.12 -7.35 -14.33
CA GLN A 297 -15.98 -6.62 -13.78
C GLN A 297 -14.77 -7.52 -13.53
N ILE A 298 -13.63 -7.18 -14.15
CA ILE A 298 -12.37 -7.89 -13.96
C ILE A 298 -11.31 -6.89 -13.48
N PHE A 299 -10.63 -7.23 -12.39
CA PHE A 299 -9.40 -6.57 -11.96
C PHE A 299 -8.19 -7.43 -12.30
N MET A 300 -7.13 -6.81 -12.83
CA MET A 300 -5.84 -7.44 -13.06
C MET A 300 -4.70 -6.57 -12.55
N GLY A 301 -3.76 -7.15 -11.81
CA GLY A 301 -2.58 -6.44 -11.33
C GLY A 301 -1.35 -7.33 -11.26
N GLY A 302 -0.16 -6.78 -11.50
CA GLY A 302 1.08 -7.54 -11.44
C GLY A 302 1.38 -8.09 -10.04
N ALA A 303 1.03 -7.35 -8.97
CA ALA A 303 1.33 -7.71 -7.59
C ALA A 303 0.33 -8.72 -6.98
N ALA A 304 0.73 -9.36 -5.87
CA ALA A 304 -0.13 -10.31 -5.15
C ALA A 304 -1.40 -9.63 -4.60
N LEU A 305 -2.56 -10.29 -4.71
CA LEU A 305 -3.85 -9.82 -4.20
C LEU A 305 -3.93 -9.82 -2.67
N SER A 306 -3.11 -10.64 -2.01
CA SER A 306 -3.02 -10.69 -0.54
C SER A 306 -2.36 -9.45 0.07
N PHE A 307 -1.60 -8.68 -0.72
CA PHE A 307 -1.00 -7.44 -0.22
C PHE A 307 -2.08 -6.44 0.17
N ALA A 308 -2.06 -6.01 1.44
CA ALA A 308 -3.03 -5.09 2.05
C ALA A 308 -4.50 -5.51 1.82
N SER A 309 -4.77 -6.81 1.75
CA SER A 309 -6.10 -7.40 1.48
C SER A 309 -6.80 -6.86 0.23
N LYS A 310 -6.02 -6.40 -0.75
CA LYS A 310 -6.50 -5.81 -2.01
C LYS A 310 -7.55 -6.70 -2.70
N GLY A 311 -7.30 -8.00 -2.77
CA GLY A 311 -8.24 -8.95 -3.38
C GLY A 311 -9.58 -9.01 -2.65
N SER A 312 -9.59 -8.99 -1.31
CA SER A 312 -10.85 -8.98 -0.55
C SER A 312 -11.65 -7.71 -0.80
N PHE A 313 -11.00 -6.54 -0.68
CA PHE A 313 -11.63 -5.25 -0.97
C PHE A 313 -12.29 -5.22 -2.36
N LEU A 314 -11.57 -5.65 -3.40
CA LEU A 314 -12.10 -5.61 -4.78
C LEU A 314 -13.32 -6.52 -4.96
N ARG A 315 -13.30 -7.71 -4.36
CA ARG A 315 -14.44 -8.65 -4.44
C ARG A 315 -15.65 -8.17 -3.63
N GLU A 316 -15.40 -7.64 -2.44
CA GLU A 316 -16.45 -7.06 -1.59
C GLU A 316 -17.17 -5.91 -2.30
N HIS A 317 -16.44 -5.17 -3.17
CA HIS A 317 -16.97 -4.09 -3.97
C HIS A 317 -17.33 -4.48 -5.42
N GLY A 318 -17.72 -5.74 -5.67
CA GLY A 318 -18.43 -6.13 -6.88
C GLY A 318 -17.57 -6.51 -8.08
N PHE A 319 -16.24 -6.71 -7.93
CA PHE A 319 -15.47 -7.34 -8.99
C PHE A 319 -15.77 -8.84 -9.06
N ASP A 320 -16.22 -9.32 -10.22
CA ASP A 320 -16.52 -10.75 -10.45
C ASP A 320 -15.25 -11.60 -10.45
N THR A 321 -14.17 -11.05 -10.97
CA THR A 321 -12.88 -11.75 -11.10
C THR A 321 -11.74 -10.82 -10.70
N THR A 322 -10.85 -11.30 -9.84
CA THR A 322 -9.64 -10.61 -9.44
C THR A 322 -8.43 -11.46 -9.74
N LEU A 323 -7.49 -10.95 -10.54
CA LEU A 323 -6.30 -11.64 -11.02
C LEU A 323 -5.06 -10.86 -10.59
N GLY A 324 -4.25 -11.46 -9.75
CA GLY A 324 -2.97 -10.93 -9.31
C GLY A 324 -1.83 -11.85 -9.71
N ARG A 325 -0.65 -11.66 -9.09
CA ARG A 325 0.55 -12.45 -9.36
C ARG A 325 0.28 -13.96 -9.37
N HIS A 326 -0.39 -14.49 -8.33
CA HIS A 326 -0.55 -15.94 -8.16
C HIS A 326 -1.55 -16.55 -9.13
N GLU A 327 -2.51 -15.77 -9.60
CA GLU A 327 -3.50 -16.17 -10.60
C GLU A 327 -2.92 -16.11 -12.01
N LEU A 328 -2.03 -15.13 -12.29
CA LEU A 328 -1.53 -14.84 -13.65
C LEU A 328 -0.20 -15.51 -13.97
N VAL A 329 0.64 -15.82 -12.98
CA VAL A 329 2.01 -16.34 -13.23
C VAL A 329 2.00 -17.69 -13.98
N GLY A 330 0.95 -18.49 -13.83
CA GLY A 330 0.78 -19.75 -14.58
C GLY A 330 0.34 -19.57 -16.02
N GLU A 331 -0.12 -18.36 -16.40
CA GLU A 331 -0.65 -18.04 -17.72
C GLU A 331 0.38 -17.35 -18.63
N ILE A 332 1.57 -17.02 -18.11
CA ILE A 332 2.67 -16.42 -18.87
C ILE A 332 3.64 -17.50 -19.36
N GLU A 333 4.40 -17.21 -20.42
CA GLU A 333 5.28 -18.16 -21.10
C GLU A 333 6.41 -18.68 -20.18
N ASP A 334 7.04 -17.80 -19.41
CA ASP A 334 8.06 -18.15 -18.40
C ASP A 334 7.60 -17.72 -17.00
N PRO A 335 7.14 -18.63 -16.14
CA PRO A 335 6.74 -18.32 -14.77
C PRO A 335 7.83 -17.72 -13.88
N ASN A 336 9.10 -17.73 -14.31
CA ASN A 336 10.21 -17.09 -13.61
C ASN A 336 10.41 -15.63 -14.05
N TYR A 337 9.74 -15.19 -15.12
CA TYR A 337 9.80 -13.82 -15.59
C TYR A 337 8.88 -12.93 -14.74
N VAL A 338 9.36 -12.59 -13.55
CA VAL A 338 8.64 -11.79 -12.55
C VAL A 338 9.62 -10.86 -11.83
N THR A 339 9.13 -9.70 -11.40
CA THR A 339 9.87 -8.77 -10.54
C THR A 339 9.82 -9.21 -9.08
N GLY A 340 10.53 -8.51 -8.20
CA GLY A 340 10.37 -8.67 -6.74
C GLY A 340 8.93 -8.44 -6.25
N TRP A 341 8.14 -7.63 -6.97
CA TRP A 341 6.78 -7.25 -6.63
C TRP A 341 5.70 -8.07 -7.35
N GLY A 342 5.98 -8.56 -8.55
CA GLY A 342 4.99 -9.33 -9.30
C GLY A 342 5.33 -9.53 -10.77
N LEU A 343 4.30 -9.65 -11.63
CA LEU A 343 4.46 -9.74 -13.07
C LEU A 343 4.97 -8.42 -13.63
N TYR A 344 5.82 -8.51 -14.62
CA TYR A 344 6.19 -7.35 -15.45
C TYR A 344 5.00 -6.80 -16.23
N ASP A 345 5.02 -5.51 -16.53
CA ASP A 345 3.92 -4.81 -17.21
C ASP A 345 3.66 -5.35 -18.62
N ASP A 346 4.70 -5.81 -19.36
CA ASP A 346 4.51 -6.45 -20.67
C ASP A 346 3.67 -7.73 -20.58
N SER A 347 3.92 -8.54 -19.58
CA SER A 347 3.14 -9.76 -19.30
C SER A 347 1.71 -9.41 -18.85
N LEU A 348 1.55 -8.40 -17.99
CA LEU A 348 0.24 -7.92 -17.55
C LEU A 348 -0.60 -7.42 -18.73
N PHE A 349 -0.07 -6.53 -19.58
CA PHE A 349 -0.80 -5.99 -20.73
C PHE A 349 -1.13 -7.08 -21.77
N SER A 350 -0.24 -8.05 -21.97
CA SER A 350 -0.51 -9.19 -22.85
C SER A 350 -1.71 -10.02 -22.38
N GLN A 351 -1.84 -10.26 -21.07
CA GLN A 351 -3.00 -10.95 -20.50
C GLN A 351 -4.25 -10.06 -20.51
N ALA A 352 -4.09 -8.75 -20.26
CA ALA A 352 -5.19 -7.79 -20.30
C ALA A 352 -5.84 -7.69 -21.68
N LEU A 353 -5.07 -7.76 -22.77
CA LEU A 353 -5.61 -7.81 -24.14
C LEU A 353 -6.53 -9.01 -24.35
N LYS A 354 -6.15 -10.18 -23.82
CA LYS A 354 -6.98 -11.39 -23.93
C LYS A 354 -8.29 -11.22 -23.15
N GLN A 355 -8.21 -10.64 -21.95
CA GLN A 355 -9.40 -10.39 -21.14
C GLN A 355 -10.30 -9.32 -21.76
N PHE A 356 -9.73 -8.23 -22.31
CA PHE A 356 -10.50 -7.23 -23.03
C PHE A 356 -11.26 -7.84 -24.22
N ALA A 357 -10.59 -8.64 -25.03
CA ALA A 357 -11.22 -9.32 -26.18
C ALA A 357 -12.34 -10.29 -25.71
N SER A 358 -12.14 -10.98 -24.60
CA SER A 358 -13.14 -11.88 -24.00
C SER A 358 -14.36 -11.12 -23.51
N LEU A 359 -14.15 -10.01 -22.79
CA LEU A 359 -15.22 -9.13 -22.29
C LEU A 359 -15.99 -8.50 -23.45
N ALA A 360 -15.28 -8.00 -24.46
CA ALA A 360 -15.88 -7.41 -25.65
C ALA A 360 -16.70 -8.37 -26.51
N ALA A 361 -16.48 -9.68 -26.37
CA ALA A 361 -17.29 -10.70 -27.02
C ALA A 361 -18.62 -10.98 -26.31
N SER A 362 -18.80 -10.46 -25.08
CA SER A 362 -20.05 -10.53 -24.32
C SER A 362 -21.00 -9.41 -24.77
N GLU A 363 -22.31 -9.61 -24.57
CA GLU A 363 -23.32 -8.55 -24.76
C GLU A 363 -23.46 -7.66 -23.52
N GLN A 364 -22.78 -7.99 -22.40
CA GLN A 364 -22.82 -7.20 -21.16
C GLN A 364 -21.82 -6.04 -21.22
N PRO A 365 -22.16 -4.88 -20.64
CA PRO A 365 -21.19 -3.85 -20.40
C PRO A 365 -20.10 -4.37 -19.45
N PHE A 366 -18.88 -3.87 -19.61
CA PHE A 366 -17.78 -4.37 -18.80
C PHE A 366 -16.92 -3.27 -18.18
N ASN A 367 -16.23 -3.64 -17.10
CA ASN A 367 -15.16 -2.91 -16.47
C ASN A 367 -13.92 -3.79 -16.41
N LEU A 368 -12.86 -3.40 -17.14
CA LEU A 368 -11.53 -3.98 -16.99
C LEU A 368 -10.64 -2.97 -16.28
N THR A 369 -10.26 -3.28 -15.04
CA THR A 369 -9.37 -2.45 -14.22
C THR A 369 -7.99 -3.09 -14.13
N LEU A 370 -6.94 -2.31 -14.43
CA LEU A 370 -5.55 -2.74 -14.41
C LEU A 370 -4.74 -1.97 -13.37
N LEU A 371 -3.67 -2.59 -12.84
CA LEU A 371 -2.67 -1.94 -12.00
C LEU A 371 -1.27 -2.41 -12.42
N THR A 372 -0.44 -1.48 -12.90
CA THR A 372 0.95 -1.72 -13.32
C THR A 372 1.89 -1.98 -12.14
N VAL A 373 3.15 -2.36 -12.39
CA VAL A 373 4.14 -2.70 -11.35
C VAL A 373 5.55 -2.20 -11.66
N ASP A 374 5.97 -2.11 -12.93
CA ASP A 374 7.37 -1.87 -13.32
C ASP A 374 7.96 -0.60 -12.70
N THR A 375 7.15 0.43 -12.50
CA THR A 375 7.53 1.72 -11.90
C THR A 375 7.59 1.72 -10.38
N HIS A 376 7.42 0.56 -9.71
CA HIS A 376 7.42 0.48 -8.26
C HIS A 376 8.78 0.92 -7.67
N HIS A 377 8.71 1.81 -6.68
CA HIS A 377 9.89 2.32 -5.98
C HIS A 377 10.70 1.20 -5.26
N PRO A 378 11.99 1.38 -4.92
CA PRO A 378 12.79 2.61 -5.06
C PRO A 378 13.50 2.77 -6.41
N ILE A 379 13.60 1.73 -7.23
CA ILE A 379 14.43 1.73 -8.43
C ILE A 379 13.65 1.47 -9.73
N GLY A 380 12.44 0.93 -9.62
CA GLY A 380 11.73 0.39 -10.78
C GLY A 380 12.41 -0.86 -11.35
N GLU A 381 11.66 -1.67 -12.04
CA GLU A 381 12.16 -2.87 -12.70
C GLU A 381 11.51 -2.93 -14.10
N PRO A 382 12.17 -2.36 -15.15
CA PRO A 382 11.56 -2.30 -16.49
C PRO A 382 11.43 -3.68 -17.10
N SER A 383 10.35 -3.93 -17.82
CA SER A 383 10.15 -5.14 -18.63
C SER A 383 11.29 -5.34 -19.63
N ALA A 384 11.69 -6.60 -19.87
CA ALA A 384 12.82 -6.94 -20.73
C ALA A 384 12.56 -6.64 -22.23
N SER A 385 11.30 -6.45 -22.61
CA SER A 385 10.87 -6.09 -23.96
C SER A 385 11.15 -4.64 -24.33
N CYS A 386 11.52 -3.78 -23.37
CA CYS A 386 11.71 -2.35 -23.58
C CYS A 386 13.16 -1.95 -23.83
N SER A 387 13.34 -0.81 -24.51
CA SER A 387 14.63 -0.12 -24.59
C SER A 387 14.83 0.80 -23.40
N GLU A 388 16.08 0.99 -22.99
CA GLU A 388 16.43 1.94 -21.95
C GLU A 388 16.18 3.39 -22.41
N TYR A 389 15.81 4.26 -21.48
CA TYR A 389 15.76 5.71 -21.72
C TYR A 389 17.18 6.26 -21.88
N ASP A 390 17.49 6.89 -23.00
CA ASP A 390 18.87 7.20 -23.41
C ASP A 390 19.38 8.57 -22.91
N GLN A 391 18.49 9.46 -22.41
CA GLN A 391 18.87 10.81 -21.98
C GLN A 391 19.47 10.86 -20.58
N ILE A 392 18.99 10.02 -19.66
CA ILE A 392 19.45 9.97 -18.27
C ILE A 392 19.52 8.51 -17.81
N ASP A 393 20.70 8.04 -17.46
CA ASP A 393 20.92 6.70 -16.90
C ASP A 393 20.37 6.65 -15.46
N ASN A 394 19.13 6.18 -15.34
CA ASN A 394 18.41 6.09 -14.07
C ASN A 394 17.35 5.00 -14.15
N SER A 395 17.38 4.02 -13.25
CA SER A 395 16.56 2.81 -13.36
C SER A 395 15.05 3.08 -13.26
N ILE A 396 14.60 4.02 -12.41
CA ILE A 396 13.17 4.36 -12.36
C ILE A 396 12.72 5.08 -13.65
N LEU A 397 13.57 5.90 -14.26
CA LEU A 397 13.24 6.54 -15.53
C LEU A 397 13.22 5.52 -16.68
N HIS A 398 14.06 4.49 -16.65
CA HIS A 398 13.97 3.36 -17.59
C HIS A 398 12.64 2.62 -17.42
N ALA A 399 12.19 2.39 -16.19
CA ALA A 399 10.90 1.75 -15.93
C ALA A 399 9.72 2.63 -16.38
N VAL A 400 9.76 3.93 -16.11
CA VAL A 400 8.74 4.89 -16.58
C VAL A 400 8.67 4.92 -18.09
N HIS A 401 9.82 4.98 -18.78
CA HIS A 401 9.89 4.94 -20.24
C HIS A 401 9.33 3.65 -20.82
N CYS A 402 9.63 2.53 -20.17
CA CYS A 402 9.12 1.21 -20.51
C CYS A 402 7.59 1.14 -20.35
N THR A 403 7.04 1.56 -19.20
CA THR A 403 5.60 1.56 -18.96
C THR A 403 4.87 2.47 -19.97
N ASP A 404 5.43 3.64 -20.32
CA ASP A 404 4.90 4.51 -21.37
C ASP A 404 4.83 3.80 -22.73
N TYR A 405 5.92 3.15 -23.13
CA TYR A 405 5.99 2.40 -24.39
C TYR A 405 4.96 1.25 -24.41
N LEU A 406 4.93 0.42 -23.37
CA LEU A 406 4.02 -0.72 -23.28
C LEU A 406 2.55 -0.29 -23.23
N LEU A 407 2.25 0.80 -22.51
CA LEU A 407 0.91 1.37 -22.47
C LEU A 407 0.48 1.89 -23.86
N GLY A 408 1.38 2.54 -24.60
CA GLY A 408 1.13 2.97 -25.97
C GLY A 408 0.77 1.79 -26.87
N GLU A 409 1.60 0.75 -26.93
CA GLU A 409 1.37 -0.48 -27.69
C GLU A 409 0.07 -1.20 -27.28
N PHE A 410 -0.24 -1.23 -25.99
CA PHE A 410 -1.48 -1.80 -25.45
C PHE A 410 -2.70 -1.00 -25.95
N LEU A 411 -2.67 0.32 -25.81
CA LEU A 411 -3.79 1.18 -26.20
C LEU A 411 -3.99 1.23 -27.72
N ASP A 412 -2.95 1.12 -28.51
CA ASP A 412 -3.08 1.02 -29.98
C ASP A 412 -3.86 -0.23 -30.39
N GLN A 413 -3.63 -1.36 -29.70
CA GLN A 413 -4.40 -2.59 -29.94
C GLN A 413 -5.85 -2.46 -29.46
N ILE A 414 -6.07 -1.81 -28.30
CA ILE A 414 -7.42 -1.51 -27.80
C ILE A 414 -8.17 -0.59 -28.79
N LYS A 415 -7.53 0.49 -29.27
CA LYS A 415 -8.11 1.44 -30.24
C LYS A 415 -8.47 0.76 -31.58
N ALA A 416 -7.72 -0.26 -31.97
CA ALA A 416 -8.01 -1.04 -33.17
C ALA A 416 -9.19 -2.01 -33.00
N HIS A 417 -9.63 -2.29 -31.77
CA HIS A 417 -10.72 -3.20 -31.49
C HIS A 417 -12.09 -2.51 -31.64
N PRO A 418 -13.11 -3.12 -32.27
CA PRO A 418 -14.42 -2.48 -32.47
C PRO A 418 -15.11 -2.02 -31.18
N ALA A 419 -14.92 -2.72 -30.06
CA ALA A 419 -15.50 -2.35 -28.76
C ALA A 419 -14.93 -1.03 -28.21
N TYR A 420 -13.84 -0.50 -28.77
CA TYR A 420 -13.27 0.78 -28.32
C TYR A 420 -14.25 1.93 -28.51
N GLU A 421 -15.09 1.94 -29.56
CA GLU A 421 -16.08 2.99 -29.80
C GLU A 421 -17.01 3.23 -28.60
N ASP A 422 -17.32 2.14 -27.86
CA ASP A 422 -18.18 2.16 -26.67
C ASP A 422 -17.40 2.00 -25.36
N THR A 423 -16.08 2.23 -25.37
CA THR A 423 -15.23 2.08 -24.17
C THR A 423 -14.60 3.41 -23.79
N VAL A 424 -14.86 3.90 -22.59
CA VAL A 424 -14.12 5.01 -21.97
C VAL A 424 -12.85 4.44 -21.34
N VAL A 425 -11.71 5.10 -21.61
CA VAL A 425 -10.42 4.72 -21.02
C VAL A 425 -10.00 5.76 -20.00
N ILE A 426 -9.70 5.33 -18.78
CA ILE A 426 -9.17 6.16 -17.69
C ILE A 426 -7.74 5.75 -17.42
N LEU A 427 -6.81 6.69 -17.48
CA LEU A 427 -5.42 6.52 -17.08
C LEU A 427 -5.17 7.39 -15.84
N VAL A 428 -4.74 6.81 -14.74
CA VAL A 428 -4.55 7.55 -13.50
C VAL A 428 -3.39 7.01 -12.67
N SER A 429 -2.65 7.90 -12.01
CA SER A 429 -1.74 7.52 -10.94
C SER A 429 -2.52 6.89 -9.78
N ASP A 430 -2.06 5.78 -9.25
CA ASP A 430 -2.60 5.27 -7.98
C ASP A 430 -2.19 6.19 -6.80
N HIS A 431 -0.95 6.68 -6.80
CA HIS A 431 -0.44 7.69 -5.86
C HIS A 431 0.78 8.42 -6.46
N LEU A 432 1.22 9.51 -5.83
CA LEU A 432 2.50 10.13 -6.17
C LEU A 432 3.65 9.14 -5.94
N ALA A 433 4.60 9.12 -6.85
CA ALA A 433 5.79 8.28 -6.72
C ALA A 433 6.36 8.37 -5.30
N MET A 434 6.49 7.22 -4.66
CA MET A 434 7.23 7.14 -3.43
C MET A 434 8.71 7.40 -3.73
N ARG A 435 9.48 7.63 -2.67
CA ARG A 435 10.88 7.99 -2.84
C ARG A 435 11.62 6.98 -3.71
N ASN A 436 12.23 7.51 -4.79
CA ASN A 436 12.99 6.74 -5.75
C ASN A 436 14.28 7.47 -6.18
N ASN A 437 15.06 6.87 -7.05
CA ASN A 437 16.34 7.40 -7.48
C ASN A 437 16.26 8.58 -8.47
N ALA A 438 15.07 8.92 -8.99
CA ALA A 438 14.87 10.13 -9.81
C ALA A 438 14.63 11.39 -8.96
N PHE A 439 14.24 11.29 -7.69
CA PHE A 439 13.96 12.45 -6.84
C PHE A 439 15.08 13.49 -6.79
N PRO A 440 16.39 13.14 -6.76
CA PRO A 440 17.44 14.13 -6.85
C PRO A 440 17.42 15.00 -8.12
N LEU A 441 16.72 14.58 -9.14
CA LEU A 441 16.58 15.31 -10.41
C LEU A 441 15.42 16.33 -10.38
N PHE A 442 14.50 16.21 -9.42
CA PHE A 442 13.40 17.15 -9.29
C PHE A 442 13.89 18.50 -8.76
N PRO A 443 13.43 19.61 -9.33
CA PRO A 443 13.77 20.94 -8.82
C PRO A 443 13.30 21.15 -7.37
N GLU A 444 14.02 21.96 -6.61
CA GLU A 444 13.59 22.37 -5.27
C GLU A 444 12.25 23.10 -5.34
N GLY A 445 11.29 22.69 -4.49
CA GLY A 445 9.96 23.29 -4.46
C GLY A 445 9.06 22.92 -5.64
N TYR A 446 9.44 21.93 -6.44
CA TYR A 446 8.59 21.45 -7.55
C TYR A 446 7.26 20.91 -7.03
N GLN A 447 6.15 21.40 -7.59
CA GLN A 447 4.81 20.96 -7.21
C GLN A 447 4.45 19.66 -7.94
N ARG A 448 4.55 18.56 -7.24
CA ARG A 448 4.21 17.23 -7.74
C ARG A 448 2.70 17.07 -7.82
N ARG A 449 2.23 16.37 -8.86
CA ARG A 449 0.81 16.13 -9.13
C ARG A 449 0.59 14.72 -9.63
N LEU A 450 -0.59 14.18 -9.37
CA LEU A 450 -1.03 12.92 -9.93
C LEU A 450 -1.30 13.10 -11.43
N TYR A 451 -1.02 12.05 -12.21
CA TYR A 451 -1.39 11.98 -13.62
C TYR A 451 -2.84 11.51 -13.73
N PHE A 452 -3.60 12.13 -14.61
CA PHE A 452 -4.97 11.73 -14.97
C PHE A 452 -5.27 12.10 -16.41
N ASN A 453 -5.77 11.12 -17.17
CA ASN A 453 -6.20 11.33 -18.55
C ASN A 453 -7.40 10.44 -18.87
N VAL A 454 -8.31 10.93 -19.69
CA VAL A 454 -9.50 10.23 -20.18
C VAL A 454 -9.51 10.22 -21.69
N LEU A 455 -9.59 9.03 -22.28
CA LEU A 455 -9.71 8.86 -23.72
C LEU A 455 -11.12 8.40 -24.10
N ASN A 456 -11.49 8.69 -25.35
CA ASN A 456 -12.77 8.31 -25.94
C ASN A 456 -14.00 8.80 -25.16
N SER A 457 -13.87 10.00 -24.57
CA SER A 457 -15.00 10.72 -23.95
C SER A 457 -15.43 11.88 -24.83
N SER A 458 -16.75 12.07 -24.97
CA SER A 458 -17.32 13.24 -25.63
C SER A 458 -17.50 14.44 -24.66
N VAL A 459 -17.18 14.24 -23.39
CA VAL A 459 -17.36 15.22 -22.32
C VAL A 459 -16.00 15.48 -21.68
N ALA A 460 -15.70 16.76 -21.44
CA ALA A 460 -14.49 17.20 -20.76
C ALA A 460 -14.82 18.40 -19.87
N ALA A 461 -14.10 18.54 -18.76
CA ALA A 461 -14.08 19.75 -17.95
C ALA A 461 -12.87 20.62 -18.30
N GLU A 462 -12.72 21.75 -17.62
CA GLU A 462 -11.50 22.56 -17.73
C GLU A 462 -10.29 21.79 -17.19
N GLN A 463 -9.13 21.91 -17.87
CA GLN A 463 -7.93 21.15 -17.50
C GLN A 463 -7.31 21.62 -16.18
N GLU A 464 -7.40 22.91 -15.87
CA GLU A 464 -6.82 23.52 -14.66
C GLU A 464 -7.69 23.35 -13.40
N ILE A 465 -8.80 22.61 -13.47
CA ILE A 465 -9.68 22.40 -12.32
C ILE A 465 -8.90 21.69 -11.20
N PHE A 466 -9.09 22.17 -9.95
CA PHE A 466 -8.57 21.48 -8.77
C PHE A 466 -9.30 20.14 -8.61
N ALA A 467 -8.54 19.07 -8.61
CA ALA A 467 -9.06 17.71 -8.51
C ALA A 467 -8.25 16.87 -7.52
N THR A 468 -8.88 15.82 -7.01
CA THR A 468 -8.28 14.83 -6.12
C THR A 468 -8.69 13.42 -6.54
N PRO A 469 -8.04 12.36 -6.08
CA PRO A 469 -8.50 10.98 -6.32
C PRO A 469 -9.95 10.72 -5.90
N LEU A 470 -10.45 11.47 -4.91
CA LEU A 470 -11.81 11.32 -4.41
C LEU A 470 -12.88 11.64 -5.46
N ASP A 471 -12.53 12.48 -6.43
CA ASP A 471 -13.45 13.00 -7.46
C ASP A 471 -13.58 12.03 -8.66
N ILE A 472 -12.78 10.98 -8.70
CA ILE A 472 -12.72 10.06 -9.84
C ILE A 472 -14.01 9.27 -9.98
N SER A 473 -14.49 8.61 -8.92
CA SER A 473 -15.69 7.76 -8.99
C SER A 473 -16.93 8.49 -9.52
N PRO A 474 -17.38 9.62 -8.93
CA PRO A 474 -18.55 10.32 -9.43
C PRO A 474 -18.34 10.89 -10.83
N THR A 475 -17.11 11.27 -11.19
CA THR A 475 -16.77 11.77 -12.53
C THR A 475 -16.81 10.65 -13.57
N VAL A 476 -16.25 9.48 -13.26
CA VAL A 476 -16.23 8.31 -14.15
C VAL A 476 -17.65 7.81 -14.42
N LEU A 477 -18.53 7.75 -13.42
CA LEU A 477 -19.93 7.37 -13.64
C LEU A 477 -20.62 8.30 -14.64
N GLN A 478 -20.37 9.60 -14.55
CA GLN A 478 -20.90 10.57 -15.53
C GLN A 478 -20.28 10.40 -16.92
N LEU A 479 -18.98 10.14 -17.01
CA LEU A 479 -18.28 9.91 -18.28
C LEU A 479 -18.80 8.65 -19.00
N LEU A 480 -19.13 7.61 -18.24
CA LEU A 480 -19.73 6.38 -18.75
C LEU A 480 -21.21 6.60 -19.17
N GLY A 481 -21.87 7.63 -18.69
CA GLY A 481 -23.29 7.83 -18.86
C GLY A 481 -24.15 6.92 -17.99
N VAL A 482 -23.58 6.37 -16.92
CA VAL A 482 -24.30 5.57 -15.92
C VAL A 482 -25.26 6.46 -15.17
N GLN A 483 -26.55 6.11 -15.17
CA GLN A 483 -27.55 6.80 -14.36
C GLN A 483 -27.63 6.13 -12.98
N HIS A 484 -27.51 6.89 -11.91
CA HIS A 484 -27.51 6.39 -10.54
C HIS A 484 -28.05 7.43 -9.55
N ASP A 485 -28.43 6.98 -8.37
CA ASP A 485 -28.85 7.79 -7.23
C ASP A 485 -27.90 7.72 -6.02
N VAL A 486 -26.64 7.28 -6.26
CA VAL A 486 -25.61 7.13 -5.23
C VAL A 486 -24.95 8.46 -4.91
N ALA A 487 -24.75 8.74 -3.62
CA ALA A 487 -23.90 9.80 -3.09
C ALA A 487 -22.53 9.25 -2.66
N PHE A 488 -21.46 10.04 -2.84
CA PHE A 488 -20.11 9.74 -2.37
C PHE A 488 -19.76 10.64 -1.20
N LEU A 489 -19.09 10.11 -0.18
CA LEU A 489 -18.83 10.84 1.08
C LEU A 489 -18.10 12.17 0.88
N THR A 490 -17.12 12.21 -0.04
CA THR A 490 -16.29 13.40 -0.25
C THR A 490 -16.07 13.76 -1.71
N GLY A 491 -16.33 12.86 -2.64
CA GLY A 491 -16.03 13.01 -4.06
C GLY A 491 -17.01 13.95 -4.78
N LEU A 492 -16.50 14.78 -5.69
CA LEU A 492 -17.30 15.66 -6.55
C LEU A 492 -17.23 15.21 -8.01
N ASN A 493 -18.35 15.32 -8.71
CA ASN A 493 -18.35 15.16 -10.16
C ASN A 493 -17.78 16.41 -10.82
N LEU A 494 -16.57 16.32 -11.35
CA LEU A 494 -15.81 17.44 -11.93
C LEU A 494 -16.46 18.05 -13.17
N LEU A 495 -17.33 17.30 -13.86
CA LEU A 495 -18.04 17.79 -15.05
C LEU A 495 -19.21 18.73 -14.72
N ASN A 496 -19.75 18.62 -13.53
CA ASN A 496 -20.93 19.37 -13.07
C ASN A 496 -20.63 20.40 -11.97
N THR A 497 -19.42 20.33 -11.38
CA THR A 497 -19.05 21.18 -10.25
C THR A 497 -18.43 22.48 -10.76
N PRO A 498 -18.92 23.66 -10.40
CA PRO A 498 -18.27 24.92 -10.72
C PRO A 498 -16.85 24.98 -10.13
N MET A 499 -15.88 25.54 -10.87
CA MET A 499 -14.46 25.61 -10.47
C MET A 499 -14.27 26.17 -9.04
N LYS A 500 -15.02 27.19 -8.65
CA LYS A 500 -14.97 27.79 -7.30
C LYS A 500 -15.36 26.82 -6.17
N ASP A 501 -16.21 25.85 -6.46
CA ASP A 501 -16.74 24.90 -5.48
C ASP A 501 -15.88 23.61 -5.45
N ALA A 502 -14.98 23.43 -6.43
CA ALA A 502 -14.02 22.33 -6.45
C ALA A 502 -12.84 22.54 -5.49
N VAL A 503 -12.52 23.80 -5.16
CA VAL A 503 -11.42 24.12 -4.24
C VAL A 503 -11.90 23.90 -2.80
N ARG A 504 -11.46 22.83 -2.19
CA ARG A 504 -11.78 22.43 -0.81
C ARG A 504 -10.55 22.45 0.07
N ASP A 505 -10.72 22.69 1.36
CA ASP A 505 -9.62 22.46 2.31
C ASP A 505 -9.50 20.96 2.60
N ILE A 506 -8.76 20.28 1.73
CA ILE A 506 -8.48 18.84 1.85
C ILE A 506 -7.57 18.48 3.04
N TYR A 507 -7.01 19.47 3.71
CA TYR A 507 -6.12 19.32 4.86
C TYR A 507 -6.76 19.78 6.18
N ASP A 508 -8.06 20.17 6.20
CA ASP A 508 -8.76 20.54 7.43
C ASP A 508 -8.73 19.37 8.42
N PRO A 509 -8.11 19.53 9.60
CA PRO A 509 -8.01 18.47 10.59
C PRO A 509 -9.36 17.93 11.07
N ASN A 510 -10.40 18.79 11.14
CA ASN A 510 -11.74 18.38 11.58
C ASN A 510 -12.40 17.52 10.49
N ARG A 511 -12.22 17.87 9.22
CA ARG A 511 -12.69 17.07 8.10
C ARG A 511 -12.02 15.69 8.09
N LEU A 512 -10.70 15.63 8.22
CA LEU A 512 -9.95 14.37 8.26
C LEU A 512 -10.37 13.50 9.46
N GLU A 513 -10.65 14.10 10.61
CA GLU A 513 -11.12 13.38 11.79
C GLU A 513 -12.55 12.85 11.60
N ALA A 514 -13.45 13.64 10.99
CA ALA A 514 -14.79 13.19 10.65
C ALA A 514 -14.77 11.99 9.70
N ILE A 515 -13.97 12.05 8.64
CA ILE A 515 -13.80 10.94 7.70
C ILE A 515 -13.22 9.71 8.41
N ARG A 516 -12.23 9.88 9.27
CA ARG A 516 -11.63 8.79 10.06
C ARG A 516 -12.68 8.10 10.93
N TYR A 517 -13.48 8.87 11.64
CA TYR A 517 -14.58 8.35 12.46
C TYR A 517 -15.62 7.59 11.63
N ILE A 518 -16.06 8.19 10.50
CA ILE A 518 -17.05 7.59 9.60
C ILE A 518 -16.52 6.27 9.02
N ASN A 519 -15.32 6.26 8.46
CA ASN A 519 -14.72 5.06 7.87
C ASN A 519 -14.61 3.92 8.89
N SER A 520 -14.17 4.24 10.12
CA SER A 520 -13.94 3.23 11.16
C SER A 520 -15.23 2.68 11.77
N ASN A 521 -16.26 3.50 11.93
CA ASN A 521 -17.42 3.14 12.73
C ASN A 521 -18.70 2.93 11.93
N HIS A 522 -18.76 3.45 10.69
CA HIS A 522 -19.98 3.41 9.87
C HIS A 522 -19.80 2.73 8.52
N LEU A 523 -18.64 2.91 7.88
CA LEU A 523 -18.37 2.34 6.55
C LEU A 523 -17.60 1.03 6.57
N SER A 524 -17.15 0.56 7.74
CA SER A 524 -16.47 -0.72 7.88
C SER A 524 -17.12 -1.58 8.97
N THR A 525 -17.05 -2.90 8.79
CA THR A 525 -17.48 -3.86 9.81
C THR A 525 -16.30 -4.19 10.72
N VAL A 526 -16.48 -4.01 12.02
CA VAL A 526 -15.42 -4.21 13.03
C VAL A 526 -15.34 -5.67 13.54
N GLU A 527 -16.38 -6.46 13.33
CA GLU A 527 -16.43 -7.84 13.81
C GLU A 527 -15.92 -8.82 12.75
N GLU A 528 -14.82 -9.49 13.04
CA GLU A 528 -14.33 -10.62 12.25
C GLU A 528 -15.03 -11.91 12.68
N ASN A 529 -15.69 -12.58 11.75
CA ASN A 529 -16.10 -13.96 11.93
C ASN A 529 -14.99 -14.87 11.40
N ILE A 530 -14.14 -15.37 12.31
CA ILE A 530 -13.05 -16.31 12.00
C ILE A 530 -13.47 -17.72 12.42
N PRO A 531 -14.10 -18.50 11.53
CA PRO A 531 -14.54 -19.86 11.82
C PRO A 531 -13.40 -20.83 12.15
N PHE A 532 -12.21 -20.54 11.61
CA PHE A 532 -11.02 -21.35 11.82
C PHE A 532 -9.75 -20.49 11.83
N SER A 533 -8.88 -20.72 12.83
CA SER A 533 -7.53 -20.20 12.87
C SER A 533 -6.58 -21.26 13.43
N LEU A 534 -5.43 -21.43 12.76
CA LEU A 534 -4.42 -22.41 13.14
C LEU A 534 -3.84 -22.12 14.52
N ASN A 535 -4.10 -23.01 15.44
CA ASN A 535 -3.53 -23.01 16.78
C ASN A 535 -3.25 -24.45 17.25
N ARG A 536 -2.70 -24.63 18.45
CA ARG A 536 -2.35 -25.95 18.96
C ARG A 536 -3.55 -26.87 19.09
N GLN A 537 -4.70 -26.34 19.48
CA GLN A 537 -5.94 -27.14 19.64
C GLN A 537 -6.52 -27.51 18.27
N ALA A 538 -6.56 -26.57 17.33
CA ALA A 538 -7.05 -26.83 15.99
C ALA A 538 -6.27 -27.93 15.26
N LEU A 539 -4.98 -28.07 15.54
CA LEU A 539 -4.12 -29.11 14.96
C LEU A 539 -4.60 -30.54 15.32
N ASP A 540 -5.13 -30.74 16.51
CA ASP A 540 -5.59 -32.06 16.96
C ASP A 540 -6.84 -32.54 16.18
N ASP A 541 -7.58 -31.60 15.58
CA ASP A 541 -8.78 -31.85 14.76
C ASP A 541 -8.50 -31.85 13.24
N MET A 542 -7.26 -31.53 12.82
CA MET A 542 -6.82 -31.63 11.43
C MET A 542 -6.46 -33.07 11.06
N GLU A 543 -6.70 -33.43 9.80
CA GLU A 543 -6.28 -34.72 9.24
C GLU A 543 -5.19 -34.51 8.21
N PHE A 544 -4.17 -35.36 8.22
CA PHE A 544 -3.04 -35.29 7.29
C PHE A 544 -2.95 -36.57 6.47
N SER A 545 -2.58 -36.44 5.19
CA SER A 545 -2.32 -37.60 4.33
C SER A 545 -1.13 -38.42 4.85
N GLU A 546 -1.04 -39.68 4.46
CA GLU A 546 0.03 -40.61 4.84
C GLU A 546 1.41 -40.12 4.35
N ASP A 547 1.44 -39.25 3.34
CA ASP A 547 2.66 -38.68 2.77
C ASP A 547 3.23 -37.52 3.61
N ILE A 548 2.51 -37.05 4.64
CA ILE A 548 2.95 -36.03 5.58
C ILE A 548 3.52 -36.65 6.85
N ALA A 549 4.75 -36.31 7.18
CA ALA A 549 5.46 -36.82 8.34
C ALA A 549 6.10 -35.69 9.17
N ASN A 550 6.59 -36.06 10.37
CA ASN A 550 7.33 -35.14 11.26
C ASN A 550 6.55 -33.86 11.62
N ILE A 551 5.24 -33.97 11.79
CA ILE A 551 4.35 -32.84 12.11
C ILE A 551 4.75 -32.24 13.47
N ARG A 552 5.01 -30.93 13.50
CA ARG A 552 5.40 -30.17 14.67
C ARG A 552 4.70 -28.82 14.69
N TYR A 553 4.25 -28.39 15.84
CA TYR A 553 3.71 -27.05 16.07
C TYR A 553 4.51 -26.33 17.15
N ASN A 554 5.30 -25.33 16.74
CA ASN A 554 6.13 -24.55 17.64
C ASN A 554 6.10 -23.06 17.27
N GLY A 555 5.97 -22.18 18.26
CA GLY A 555 6.02 -20.74 18.05
C GLY A 555 4.97 -20.22 17.07
N GLY A 556 3.76 -20.79 17.08
CA GLY A 556 2.69 -20.40 16.17
C GLY A 556 2.83 -20.91 14.73
N GLN A 557 3.76 -21.86 14.47
CA GLN A 557 4.00 -22.41 13.14
C GLN A 557 3.79 -23.92 13.11
N LEU A 558 3.08 -24.39 12.09
CA LEU A 558 2.96 -25.80 11.74
C LEU A 558 4.08 -26.18 10.75
N GLN A 559 4.90 -27.14 11.10
CA GLN A 559 5.99 -27.64 10.27
C GLN A 559 5.80 -29.13 10.01
N PHE A 560 6.08 -29.57 8.79
CA PHE A 560 6.03 -30.98 8.41
C PHE A 560 6.94 -31.26 7.21
N ASP A 561 7.25 -32.53 7.02
CA ASP A 561 7.94 -33.03 5.85
C ASP A 561 6.93 -33.75 4.97
N ALA A 562 6.94 -33.48 3.66
CA ALA A 562 6.13 -34.18 2.66
C ALA A 562 6.99 -35.14 1.84
N ALA A 563 6.46 -36.33 1.55
CA ALA A 563 7.03 -37.29 0.62
C ALA A 563 6.47 -37.06 -0.80
N THR A 564 6.98 -37.82 -1.76
CA THR A 564 6.40 -37.86 -3.12
C THR A 564 5.09 -38.63 -3.10
N GLY A 565 3.99 -37.98 -3.32
CA GLY A 565 2.65 -38.60 -3.31
C GLY A 565 1.54 -37.57 -3.36
N ASP A 566 0.44 -37.87 -2.75
CA ASP A 566 -0.73 -36.99 -2.62
C ASP A 566 -0.65 -36.23 -1.29
N THR A 567 0.10 -35.14 -1.28
CA THR A 567 0.34 -34.36 -0.07
C THR A 567 -0.81 -33.40 0.19
N TYR A 568 -1.69 -33.76 1.11
CA TYR A 568 -2.79 -32.89 1.52
C TYR A 568 -3.03 -32.93 3.03
N PHE A 569 -3.75 -31.93 3.52
CA PHE A 569 -4.35 -31.95 4.86
C PHE A 569 -5.77 -31.38 4.82
N MET A 570 -6.59 -31.82 5.77
CA MET A 570 -7.96 -31.35 5.90
C MET A 570 -8.13 -30.54 7.18
N LEU A 571 -8.82 -29.42 7.04
CA LEU A 571 -9.23 -28.60 8.18
C LEU A 571 -10.38 -29.27 8.93
N PRO A 572 -10.60 -28.91 10.22
CA PRO A 572 -11.79 -29.34 10.94
C PRO A 572 -13.08 -28.96 10.22
N ALA A 573 -14.16 -29.67 10.49
CA ALA A 573 -15.48 -29.31 9.99
C ALA A 573 -15.87 -27.92 10.51
N LEU A 574 -16.30 -27.04 9.61
CA LEU A 574 -16.71 -25.68 9.91
C LEU A 574 -18.10 -25.66 10.54
N ALA A 575 -18.20 -26.16 11.78
CA ALA A 575 -19.47 -26.33 12.47
C ALA A 575 -19.95 -25.01 13.08
N GLY A 576 -21.25 -24.73 12.93
CA GLY A 576 -21.94 -23.65 13.67
C GLY A 576 -21.92 -22.26 13.01
N THR A 577 -21.23 -22.09 11.90
CA THR A 577 -21.22 -20.84 11.13
C THR A 577 -22.07 -20.99 9.87
N GLN A 578 -23.03 -20.10 9.68
CA GLN A 578 -23.74 -19.96 8.41
C GLN A 578 -23.00 -18.94 7.56
N PHE A 579 -22.26 -19.40 6.58
CA PHE A 579 -21.71 -18.56 5.52
C PHE A 579 -21.76 -19.36 4.21
N ASN A 580 -22.00 -18.68 3.12
CA ASN A 580 -21.97 -19.29 1.79
C ASN A 580 -20.58 -19.15 1.15
N ASP A 581 -19.91 -18.04 1.41
CA ASP A 581 -18.60 -17.72 0.85
C ASP A 581 -17.58 -17.55 1.97
N ALA A 582 -16.34 -17.96 1.71
CA ALA A 582 -15.25 -17.88 2.68
C ALA A 582 -13.93 -17.56 2.00
N MET A 583 -13.06 -16.89 2.74
CA MET A 583 -11.68 -16.65 2.35
C MET A 583 -10.76 -17.53 3.19
N LEU A 584 -9.98 -18.37 2.53
CA LEU A 584 -8.92 -19.15 3.17
C LEU A 584 -7.58 -18.43 2.98
N TYR A 585 -7.00 -17.97 4.06
CA TYR A 585 -5.68 -17.34 4.10
C TYR A 585 -4.63 -18.37 4.47
N LEU A 586 -3.60 -18.51 3.63
CA LEU A 586 -2.50 -19.44 3.83
C LEU A 586 -1.16 -18.70 3.71
N THR A 587 -0.41 -18.60 4.81
CA THR A 587 0.99 -18.16 4.79
C THR A 587 1.90 -19.37 4.92
N ILE A 588 2.56 -19.76 3.82
CA ILE A 588 3.37 -20.97 3.73
C ILE A 588 4.80 -20.66 3.26
N LYS A 589 5.77 -21.36 3.83
CA LYS A 589 7.15 -21.40 3.37
C LYS A 589 7.48 -22.78 2.86
N ASN A 590 8.03 -22.86 1.65
CA ASN A 590 8.41 -24.07 0.93
C ASN A 590 9.74 -23.88 0.18
N ASP A 591 10.38 -24.99 -0.14
CA ASP A 591 11.71 -24.99 -0.76
C ASP A 591 11.65 -25.16 -2.30
N GLU A 592 10.48 -25.49 -2.85
CA GLU A 592 10.28 -25.68 -4.28
C GLU A 592 8.97 -25.01 -4.75
N LYS A 593 8.89 -24.64 -6.03
CA LYS A 593 7.68 -24.10 -6.64
C LYS A 593 6.61 -25.18 -6.73
N LEU A 594 5.38 -24.84 -6.39
CA LEU A 594 4.26 -25.79 -6.44
C LEU A 594 2.94 -25.12 -6.81
N ASN A 595 1.96 -25.92 -7.18
CA ASN A 595 0.58 -25.47 -7.34
C ASN A 595 -0.25 -26.06 -6.19
N ALA A 596 -0.75 -25.19 -5.30
CA ALA A 596 -1.62 -25.62 -4.21
C ALA A 596 -3.09 -25.48 -4.61
N ALA A 597 -3.93 -26.37 -4.11
CA ALA A 597 -5.36 -26.33 -4.35
C ALA A 597 -6.14 -26.42 -3.02
N ALA A 598 -7.20 -25.63 -2.90
CA ALA A 598 -8.17 -25.76 -1.83
C ALA A 598 -9.48 -26.34 -2.40
N TYR A 599 -9.84 -27.53 -1.94
CA TYR A 599 -11.07 -28.21 -2.31
C TYR A 599 -12.11 -28.07 -1.20
N PHE A 600 -13.36 -27.85 -1.57
CA PHE A 600 -14.49 -27.70 -0.64
C PHE A 600 -15.76 -28.33 -1.21
N GLU A 601 -16.77 -28.54 -0.36
CA GLU A 601 -18.06 -29.06 -0.78
C GLU A 601 -19.07 -27.91 -0.86
N THR A 602 -19.87 -27.87 -1.90
CA THR A 602 -21.03 -26.96 -2.05
C THR A 602 -22.31 -27.56 -1.50
N GLU A 603 -22.38 -28.90 -1.43
CA GLU A 603 -23.40 -29.65 -0.72
C GLU A 603 -22.74 -30.69 0.17
N LEU A 604 -23.13 -30.77 1.43
CA LEU A 604 -22.49 -31.63 2.42
C LEU A 604 -22.58 -33.12 1.98
N GLY A 605 -21.40 -33.78 1.89
CA GLY A 605 -21.30 -35.18 1.45
C GLY A 605 -21.20 -35.39 -0.06
N GLN A 606 -21.09 -34.30 -0.84
CA GLN A 606 -20.88 -34.36 -2.28
C GLN A 606 -19.51 -34.94 -2.66
N GLY A 607 -18.53 -34.75 -1.77
CA GLY A 607 -17.12 -35.05 -2.01
C GLY A 607 -16.39 -33.97 -2.79
N TYR A 608 -15.06 -34.10 -2.86
CA TYR A 608 -14.18 -33.12 -3.49
C TYR A 608 -14.10 -33.34 -5.01
N SER A 609 -14.13 -32.25 -5.78
CA SER A 609 -14.01 -32.29 -7.25
C SER A 609 -13.22 -31.07 -7.74
N GLU A 610 -12.67 -31.13 -8.94
CA GLU A 610 -11.99 -30.00 -9.58
C GLU A 610 -12.92 -28.79 -9.80
N GLU A 611 -14.23 -29.04 -9.98
CA GLU A 611 -15.22 -27.97 -10.14
C GLU A 611 -15.39 -27.14 -8.85
N ASN A 612 -15.15 -27.76 -7.69
CA ASN A 612 -15.23 -27.14 -6.38
C ASN A 612 -13.83 -27.01 -5.77
N SER A 613 -12.90 -26.47 -6.55
CA SER A 613 -11.54 -26.21 -6.11
C SER A 613 -11.06 -24.83 -6.57
N VAL A 614 -10.12 -24.27 -5.82
CA VAL A 614 -9.40 -23.06 -6.17
C VAL A 614 -7.91 -23.37 -6.15
N GLN A 615 -7.22 -23.12 -7.26
CA GLN A 615 -5.79 -23.39 -7.38
C GLN A 615 -4.97 -22.09 -7.29
N ARG A 616 -3.78 -22.19 -6.70
CA ARG A 616 -2.84 -21.07 -6.56
C ARG A 616 -1.40 -21.55 -6.73
N TYR A 617 -0.66 -20.80 -7.52
CA TYR A 617 0.76 -21.04 -7.70
C TYR A 617 1.56 -20.48 -6.52
N ILE A 618 2.52 -21.30 -6.00
CA ILE A 618 3.35 -20.95 -4.84
C ILE A 618 4.81 -20.95 -5.25
N GLU A 619 5.47 -19.81 -5.05
CA GLU A 619 6.90 -19.61 -5.31
C GLU A 619 7.77 -20.24 -4.22
N VAL A 620 9.06 -20.40 -4.50
CA VAL A 620 10.04 -20.77 -3.47
C VAL A 620 10.14 -19.68 -2.41
N GLY A 621 10.10 -20.08 -1.16
CA GLY A 621 10.22 -19.17 -0.02
C GLY A 621 8.92 -18.96 0.73
N LEU A 622 8.71 -17.77 1.27
CA LEU A 622 7.54 -17.41 2.05
C LEU A 622 6.47 -16.81 1.14
N ASN A 623 5.31 -17.44 1.09
CA ASN A 623 4.16 -17.01 0.30
C ASN A 623 2.98 -16.71 1.22
N ARG A 624 2.22 -15.67 0.89
CA ARG A 624 0.89 -15.38 1.42
C ARG A 624 -0.12 -15.53 0.29
N ILE A 625 -1.08 -16.40 0.48
CA ILE A 625 -2.04 -16.79 -0.56
C ILE A 625 -3.44 -16.71 0.02
N VAL A 626 -4.38 -16.35 -0.85
CA VAL A 626 -5.81 -16.37 -0.51
C VAL A 626 -6.53 -17.24 -1.50
N PHE A 627 -7.31 -18.20 -0.98
CA PHE A 627 -8.24 -19.00 -1.76
C PHE A 627 -9.65 -18.48 -1.49
N GLU A 628 -10.34 -18.16 -2.55
CA GLU A 628 -11.71 -17.68 -2.53
C GLU A 628 -12.65 -18.88 -2.71
N LEU A 629 -13.38 -19.22 -1.67
CA LEU A 629 -14.23 -20.39 -1.64
C LEU A 629 -15.69 -19.93 -1.72
N LYS A 630 -16.35 -20.17 -2.86
CA LYS A 630 -17.74 -19.75 -3.10
C LYS A 630 -18.72 -20.91 -2.90
N GLY A 631 -19.77 -20.65 -2.14
CA GLY A 631 -20.83 -21.63 -1.91
C GLY A 631 -20.41 -22.79 -1.00
N VAL A 632 -19.58 -22.53 0.00
CA VAL A 632 -19.11 -23.58 0.94
C VAL A 632 -20.27 -24.10 1.78
N ALA A 633 -20.50 -25.41 1.76
CA ALA A 633 -21.56 -26.02 2.56
C ALA A 633 -21.28 -25.94 4.05
N THR A 634 -22.24 -25.52 4.85
CA THR A 634 -22.14 -25.49 6.31
C THR A 634 -21.81 -26.89 6.86
N GLY A 635 -20.78 -26.99 7.67
CA GLY A 635 -20.31 -28.25 8.26
C GLY A 635 -19.39 -29.08 7.35
N SER A 636 -19.04 -28.59 6.14
CA SER A 636 -18.04 -29.23 5.29
C SER A 636 -16.62 -29.04 5.86
N ARG A 637 -15.71 -29.86 5.37
CA ARG A 637 -14.27 -29.74 5.61
C ARG A 637 -13.61 -29.16 4.37
N ILE A 638 -12.55 -28.42 4.56
CA ILE A 638 -11.74 -27.92 3.44
C ILE A 638 -10.47 -28.77 3.37
N ARG A 639 -10.19 -29.32 2.19
CA ARG A 639 -8.96 -30.03 1.88
C ARG A 639 -7.99 -29.10 1.17
N ILE A 640 -6.75 -29.06 1.65
CA ILE A 640 -5.68 -28.27 1.07
C ILE A 640 -4.61 -29.22 0.54
N ASP A 641 -4.44 -29.23 -0.77
CA ASP A 641 -3.43 -30.02 -1.48
C ASP A 641 -2.21 -29.15 -1.80
N LEU A 642 -1.04 -29.68 -1.52
CA LEU A 642 0.25 -29.01 -1.77
C LEU A 642 1.00 -29.63 -2.97
N GLY A 643 0.29 -30.41 -3.79
CA GLY A 643 0.87 -31.09 -4.96
C GLY A 643 1.68 -32.33 -4.59
N HIS A 644 2.58 -32.74 -5.49
CA HIS A 644 3.31 -34.01 -5.40
C HIS A 644 4.82 -33.85 -5.12
N LEU A 645 5.25 -32.66 -4.71
CA LEU A 645 6.67 -32.36 -4.51
C LEU A 645 7.11 -32.70 -3.09
N PRO A 646 8.19 -33.49 -2.91
CA PRO A 646 8.75 -33.74 -1.61
C PRO A 646 9.43 -32.45 -1.10
N GLY A 647 9.35 -32.23 0.21
CA GLY A 647 9.99 -31.05 0.77
C GLY A 647 9.63 -30.80 2.22
N ARG A 648 10.21 -29.74 2.77
CA ARG A 648 9.87 -29.25 4.09
C ARG A 648 8.98 -28.03 3.97
N TYR A 649 7.84 -28.09 4.63
CA TYR A 649 6.82 -27.04 4.64
C TYR A 649 6.72 -26.42 6.01
N SER A 650 6.45 -25.11 6.05
CA SER A 650 6.18 -24.37 7.29
C SER A 650 5.01 -23.43 7.05
N ILE A 651 3.87 -23.73 7.65
CA ILE A 651 2.67 -22.88 7.62
C ILE A 651 2.68 -21.99 8.85
N ARG A 652 2.60 -20.69 8.64
CA ARG A 652 2.64 -19.66 9.69
C ARG A 652 1.27 -19.09 10.00
N GLU A 653 0.41 -19.05 8.99
CA GLU A 653 -0.95 -18.58 9.10
C GLU A 653 -1.81 -19.51 8.27
N LEU A 654 -2.93 -19.93 8.82
CA LEU A 654 -3.95 -20.67 8.15
C LEU A 654 -5.27 -20.31 8.84
N GLU A 655 -6.05 -19.51 8.15
CA GLU A 655 -7.29 -18.95 8.68
C GLU A 655 -8.39 -19.05 7.64
N ILE A 656 -9.63 -19.30 8.09
CA ILE A 656 -10.82 -19.13 7.29
C ILE A 656 -11.61 -17.98 7.86
N ARG A 657 -11.97 -17.06 6.99
CA ARG A 657 -12.82 -15.91 7.33
C ARG A 657 -14.13 -16.05 6.54
N ALA A 658 -15.25 -15.93 7.23
CA ALA A 658 -16.56 -15.94 6.58
C ALA A 658 -16.79 -14.59 5.89
N GLN A 659 -17.39 -14.65 4.70
CA GLN A 659 -17.87 -13.48 3.96
C GLN A 659 -19.36 -13.25 4.16
#